data_9743d2f952f9a11a4f2db84bb82d4add
#
_entry.id   9743d2f952f9a11a4f2db84bb82d4add
#
_cell.length_a   1.000
_cell.length_b   1.000
_cell.length_c   1.000
_cell.angle_alpha   90.00
_cell.angle_beta   90.00
_cell.angle_gamma   90.00
#
_symmetry.space_group_name_H-M   'P 1'
#
loop_
_entity.id
_entity.type
_entity.pdbx_description
1 polymer ?
#
loop_
_entity_poly.entity_id
_entity_poly.type
_entity_poly.pdbx_seq_one_letter_code
_entity_poly.pdbx_strand_id
1 'polypeptide(L)'
;MRKVILLFLLFLSVDTVRTQGQNITFSHLTTDDGLSQFSVNSMYIDEQGIIWIGTREGLNRYNGNDIKSFKLKKNDPNSLFSNTVLRITGNRNGKVYLLCTDGVAEFDLATQRFKTLLQGNVDAIYFNEKLYIGKREEVFVYNESTGNFDLFYHLAGKNITLSCLHLDKNKNLWLGTTSNGIYCLSEDKSLSRPVTKGNITSIYEDSSNELWIGSWEEGLYRVKTDGSIENLRHNPMNTNSLCSNFVRSCCEDNSGDLWIGTFNGLNRYDRETGKFHLYTANGNSPDGLTHSSIWCIVKDGQGTIWLGTYFGGVNYFNPEYEIYTRYKVGDTEKAGLSSPIVGRMTEDKDGNLWICTEGGGVNVYDRINNTYRWYRHEEGRNSISHNNVKAIYYDRANEIMWIGTHLGGLNKLDLRTNRFTVYRMKAGDPTSLPSDIVRDIIPYKDKLVVATQKGVCLFSPATGSCEQLFQETKEGRGIDMVASLCIDNDGTLWVAATGEGVYSYRFDTGKLTNYPHNPANPNSLSNNNINNIMQDSNGNLWFSTSGSGLDRYRKESDDFENFDMQKDGLSSDCIYEVFESSIQKGHLLLITNQGFSEFDYPNQKFYNYGTENGFPLTAVNENALFVTHDGEVFLGGIQGMISFWEKKLHFSPKSYNILLSRLLVNGKEVTPGDETGILEQSICHTPEIKLRANQSMFSIEYATSNFIPANRDEILYRLEGFSDEWNHTYRKQTLITYTNLNPGKYTLVIKSQRDGIKEAKLLIIVLPSWYETWWAYLIYTIVTISLLWYLIQNYNSRIKLRESLKYEKKHIEDLEALNQSKLRFFTNISHEFRTPLTLIVGQVETLLQVQTFTPNIYNKVLGIYKNSLQLRELITELLDFRKQEQGHMKIKVSRHNLVNFLYENYLLFLEYASSKQINFKFNKQKDDIEVWYDQKQMQKVINNLLSNALKHTKA
;
A
#
# COMPACT_ATOMS: atom_id res chain seq x y z
N MET A 1 9.66 56.19 -27.23
CA MET A 1 9.32 54.80 -27.44
C MET A 1 10.41 53.82 -26.94
N ARG A 2 11.71 53.98 -27.21
CA ARG A 2 12.77 53.04 -26.73
C ARG A 2 12.91 52.95 -25.20
N LYS A 3 12.69 54.01 -24.43
CA LYS A 3 12.74 53.97 -22.95
C LYS A 3 11.53 53.35 -22.28
N VAL A 4 10.37 53.37 -22.95
CA VAL A 4 9.14 52.70 -22.46
C VAL A 4 9.18 51.22 -22.74
N ILE A 5 9.82 50.77 -23.82
CA ILE A 5 9.99 49.32 -24.14
C ILE A 5 11.05 48.71 -23.20
N LEU A 6 12.08 49.47 -22.76
CA LEU A 6 13.04 48.95 -21.77
C LEU A 6 12.43 48.82 -20.36
N LEU A 7 11.47 49.70 -20.01
CA LEU A 7 10.72 49.53 -18.73
C LEU A 7 9.73 48.38 -18.79
N PHE A 8 9.14 48.11 -19.97
CA PHE A 8 8.23 46.97 -20.15
C PHE A 8 8.96 45.60 -20.19
N LEU A 9 10.24 45.59 -20.67
CA LEU A 9 11.07 44.40 -20.64
C LEU A 9 11.69 44.10 -19.26
N LEU A 10 11.82 45.12 -18.39
CA LEU A 10 12.22 44.93 -16.98
C LEU A 10 11.07 44.46 -16.09
N PHE A 11 9.79 44.60 -16.53
CA PHE A 11 8.63 44.06 -15.82
C PHE A 11 8.32 42.60 -16.16
N LEU A 12 8.98 41.98 -17.14
CA LEU A 12 8.73 40.64 -17.60
C LEU A 12 9.74 39.57 -17.05
N SER A 13 10.60 39.96 -16.10
CA SER A 13 11.58 39.06 -15.52
C SER A 13 11.66 39.10 -13.98
N VAL A 14 10.59 39.40 -13.32
CA VAL A 14 10.43 39.02 -11.91
C VAL A 14 9.65 37.70 -11.92
N ASP A 15 10.34 36.63 -12.28
CA ASP A 15 9.93 35.30 -11.82
C ASP A 15 9.99 35.35 -10.29
N THR A 16 8.85 35.65 -9.69
CA THR A 16 8.67 35.48 -8.24
C THR A 16 8.83 34.01 -7.95
N VAL A 17 10.01 33.64 -7.44
CA VAL A 17 10.23 32.35 -6.81
C VAL A 17 9.20 32.27 -5.66
N ARG A 18 8.05 31.71 -5.94
CA ARG A 18 7.11 31.31 -4.89
C ARG A 18 7.88 30.31 -4.03
N THR A 19 7.98 30.57 -2.75
CA THR A 19 8.41 29.56 -1.77
C THR A 19 7.43 28.41 -1.88
N GLN A 20 7.77 27.40 -2.69
CA GLN A 20 7.04 26.14 -2.67
C GLN A 20 7.23 25.59 -1.25
N GLY A 21 6.13 25.36 -0.57
CA GLY A 21 6.13 24.64 0.71
C GLY A 21 6.80 23.28 0.52
N GLN A 22 7.23 22.67 1.63
CA GLN A 22 7.71 21.28 1.63
C GLN A 22 6.79 20.43 0.75
N ASN A 23 7.35 19.58 -0.12
CA ASN A 23 6.56 18.71 -0.99
C ASN A 23 5.77 17.72 -0.15
N ILE A 24 4.50 18.02 0.12
CA ILE A 24 3.58 17.10 0.80
C ILE A 24 3.17 16.01 -0.17
N THR A 25 3.19 14.78 0.31
CA THR A 25 2.66 13.62 -0.42
C THR A 25 1.18 13.43 -0.08
N PHE A 26 0.32 13.70 -1.03
CA PHE A 26 -1.12 13.49 -0.86
C PHE A 26 -1.51 12.06 -1.25
N SER A 27 -2.29 11.42 -0.40
CA SER A 27 -3.06 10.23 -0.74
C SER A 27 -4.43 10.67 -1.27
N HIS A 28 -5.04 9.88 -2.15
CA HIS A 28 -6.26 10.24 -2.84
C HIS A 28 -7.38 9.21 -2.66
N LEU A 29 -8.63 9.69 -2.65
CA LEU A 29 -9.82 8.87 -2.84
C LEU A 29 -10.63 9.49 -3.98
N THR A 30 -10.80 8.72 -5.04
CA THR A 30 -11.45 9.12 -6.28
C THR A 30 -12.66 8.24 -6.59
N THR A 31 -13.28 8.46 -7.73
CA THR A 31 -14.35 7.57 -8.23
C THR A 31 -13.85 6.17 -8.55
N ASP A 32 -12.57 6.00 -8.85
CA ASP A 32 -11.96 4.69 -9.08
C ASP A 32 -11.86 3.87 -7.78
N ASP A 33 -11.80 4.55 -6.63
CA ASP A 33 -11.85 3.94 -5.30
C ASP A 33 -13.28 3.72 -4.79
N GLY A 34 -14.30 4.08 -5.58
CA GLY A 34 -15.73 3.90 -5.25
C GLY A 34 -16.44 5.16 -4.75
N LEU A 35 -15.80 6.35 -4.76
CA LEU A 35 -16.47 7.60 -4.42
C LEU A 35 -17.58 7.88 -5.42
N SER A 36 -18.77 8.25 -4.94
CA SER A 36 -19.95 8.44 -5.79
C SER A 36 -19.83 9.57 -6.81
N GLN A 37 -18.99 10.59 -6.51
CA GLN A 37 -18.69 11.72 -7.39
C GLN A 37 -17.43 12.47 -6.94
N PHE A 38 -16.73 13.14 -7.88
CA PHE A 38 -15.51 13.91 -7.63
C PHE A 38 -15.68 15.15 -6.75
N SER A 39 -16.87 15.81 -6.78
CA SER A 39 -17.11 17.05 -6.03
C SER A 39 -17.47 16.72 -4.60
N VAL A 40 -16.55 17.00 -3.69
CA VAL A 40 -16.75 16.80 -2.26
C VAL A 40 -17.17 18.10 -1.62
N ASN A 41 -18.41 18.16 -1.15
CA ASN A 41 -18.98 19.38 -0.56
C ASN A 41 -18.65 19.54 0.92
N SER A 42 -18.65 18.42 1.67
CA SER A 42 -18.43 18.40 3.11
C SER A 42 -17.93 17.04 3.56
N MET A 43 -17.19 17.01 4.66
CA MET A 43 -16.75 15.78 5.32
C MET A 43 -17.00 15.87 6.84
N TYR A 44 -17.19 14.72 7.46
CA TYR A 44 -17.34 14.56 8.90
C TYR A 44 -16.67 13.27 9.34
N ILE A 45 -16.08 13.28 10.53
CA ILE A 45 -15.42 12.12 11.12
C ILE A 45 -16.19 11.75 12.40
N ASP A 46 -16.68 10.52 12.45
CA ASP A 46 -17.43 10.03 13.60
C ASP A 46 -16.52 9.60 14.76
N GLU A 47 -17.13 9.16 15.86
CA GLU A 47 -16.44 8.71 17.07
C GLU A 47 -15.61 7.44 16.87
N GLN A 48 -15.87 6.68 15.83
CA GLN A 48 -15.11 5.48 15.49
C GLN A 48 -13.92 5.79 14.57
N GLY A 49 -13.86 7.00 14.04
CA GLY A 49 -12.83 7.44 13.08
C GLY A 49 -13.17 7.13 11.62
N ILE A 50 -14.44 6.80 11.33
CA ILE A 50 -14.93 6.60 9.96
C ILE A 50 -15.15 7.97 9.30
N ILE A 51 -14.75 8.09 8.04
CA ILE A 51 -14.86 9.33 7.27
C ILE A 51 -16.16 9.33 6.47
N TRP A 52 -17.02 10.32 6.73
CA TRP A 52 -18.27 10.56 6.02
C TRP A 52 -18.07 11.68 5.00
N ILE A 53 -18.39 11.42 3.73
CA ILE A 53 -18.11 12.30 2.61
C ILE A 53 -19.41 12.62 1.87
N GLY A 54 -19.81 13.88 1.90
CA GLY A 54 -20.98 14.40 1.19
C GLY A 54 -20.61 14.88 -0.20
N THR A 55 -21.32 14.36 -1.19
CA THR A 55 -21.16 14.73 -2.59
C THR A 55 -22.49 15.18 -3.19
N ARG A 56 -22.51 15.54 -4.48
CA ARG A 56 -23.76 15.79 -5.21
C ARG A 56 -24.50 14.51 -5.58
N GLU A 57 -23.89 13.34 -5.38
CA GLU A 57 -24.42 12.01 -5.73
C GLU A 57 -24.51 11.09 -4.50
N GLY A 58 -24.81 11.63 -3.34
CA GLY A 58 -25.07 10.90 -2.10
C GLY A 58 -24.06 11.13 -0.99
N LEU A 59 -24.28 10.37 0.08
CA LEU A 59 -23.39 10.25 1.23
C LEU A 59 -22.49 9.03 1.02
N ASN A 60 -21.18 9.19 1.26
CA ASN A 60 -20.20 8.10 1.18
C ASN A 60 -19.59 7.87 2.56
N ARG A 61 -19.37 6.61 2.90
CA ARG A 61 -18.65 6.16 4.09
C ARG A 61 -17.33 5.55 3.68
N TYR A 62 -16.23 6.06 4.18
CA TYR A 62 -14.91 5.46 4.02
C TYR A 62 -14.38 4.95 5.36
N ASN A 63 -14.04 3.67 5.44
CA ASN A 63 -13.60 2.96 6.65
C ASN A 63 -12.12 2.57 6.63
N GLY A 64 -11.37 3.00 5.61
CA GLY A 64 -9.96 2.64 5.39
C GLY A 64 -9.76 1.49 4.38
N ASN A 65 -10.78 0.69 4.12
CA ASN A 65 -10.73 -0.42 3.16
C ASN A 65 -11.53 -0.13 1.90
N ASP A 66 -12.78 0.31 2.07
CA ASP A 66 -13.74 0.52 0.99
C ASP A 66 -14.56 1.80 1.16
N ILE A 67 -15.17 2.24 0.07
CA ILE A 67 -16.13 3.33 0.07
C ILE A 67 -17.53 2.76 -0.19
N LYS A 68 -18.43 2.93 0.78
CA LYS A 68 -19.85 2.58 0.65
C LYS A 68 -20.68 3.85 0.42
N SER A 69 -21.41 3.89 -0.71
CA SER A 69 -22.25 5.02 -1.08
C SER A 69 -23.72 4.78 -0.69
N PHE A 70 -24.33 5.82 -0.12
CA PHE A 70 -25.76 5.86 0.24
C PHE A 70 -26.45 6.92 -0.63
N LYS A 71 -27.44 6.48 -1.41
CA LYS A 71 -28.16 7.31 -2.37
C LYS A 71 -29.66 7.20 -2.15
N LEU A 72 -30.40 8.14 -2.77
CA LEU A 72 -31.85 8.05 -2.87
C LEU A 72 -32.25 6.76 -3.58
N LYS A 73 -33.08 5.95 -2.95
CA LYS A 73 -33.74 4.79 -3.53
C LYS A 73 -35.22 5.05 -3.64
N LYS A 74 -35.74 4.95 -4.87
CA LYS A 74 -37.16 5.12 -5.13
C LYS A 74 -37.96 4.07 -4.36
N ASN A 75 -38.97 4.51 -3.59
CA ASN A 75 -39.82 3.66 -2.74
C ASN A 75 -39.17 3.05 -1.48
N ASP A 76 -38.01 3.51 -1.06
CA ASP A 76 -37.40 3.12 0.21
C ASP A 76 -37.45 4.31 1.19
N PRO A 77 -38.36 4.32 2.17
CA PRO A 77 -38.49 5.45 3.12
C PRO A 77 -37.29 5.58 4.07
N ASN A 78 -36.45 4.55 4.17
CA ASN A 78 -35.24 4.55 4.98
C ASN A 78 -33.99 4.98 4.19
N SER A 79 -34.15 5.34 2.91
CA SER A 79 -33.06 5.87 2.07
C SER A 79 -32.96 7.38 2.18
N LEU A 80 -31.83 7.93 1.69
CA LEU A 80 -31.66 9.39 1.56
C LEU A 80 -32.77 9.97 0.67
N PHE A 81 -33.36 11.12 1.07
CA PHE A 81 -34.44 11.74 0.30
C PHE A 81 -33.95 12.66 -0.82
N SER A 82 -32.69 13.08 -0.78
CA SER A 82 -32.03 13.91 -1.82
C SER A 82 -30.57 13.50 -1.97
N ASN A 83 -30.10 13.33 -3.20
CA ASN A 83 -28.73 12.89 -3.46
C ASN A 83 -27.67 13.96 -3.18
N THR A 84 -28.03 15.25 -3.26
CA THR A 84 -27.05 16.32 -3.07
C THR A 84 -26.89 16.64 -1.59
N VAL A 85 -25.77 16.19 -1.01
CA VAL A 85 -25.37 16.49 0.35
C VAL A 85 -24.48 17.72 0.34
N LEU A 86 -24.91 18.79 1.00
CA LEU A 86 -24.22 20.10 1.06
C LEU A 86 -23.30 20.18 2.28
N ARG A 87 -23.79 19.80 3.47
CA ARG A 87 -23.02 19.80 4.71
C ARG A 87 -23.33 18.57 5.55
N ILE A 88 -22.34 18.15 6.32
CA ILE A 88 -22.45 17.04 7.27
C ILE A 88 -22.00 17.54 8.64
N THR A 89 -22.75 17.18 9.68
CA THR A 89 -22.38 17.32 11.08
C THR A 89 -22.85 16.10 11.86
N GLY A 90 -22.44 15.93 13.12
CA GLY A 90 -22.88 14.77 13.89
C GLY A 90 -22.76 14.97 15.40
N ASN A 91 -23.44 14.13 16.17
CA ASN A 91 -23.48 14.23 17.61
C ASN A 91 -22.38 13.46 18.35
N ARG A 92 -21.46 12.82 17.62
CA ARG A 92 -20.42 11.91 18.16
C ARG A 92 -20.98 10.82 19.10
N ASN A 93 -22.26 10.48 18.91
CA ASN A 93 -22.98 9.45 19.66
C ASN A 93 -23.94 8.70 18.75
N GLY A 94 -23.43 8.24 17.60
CA GLY A 94 -24.13 7.36 16.67
C GLY A 94 -25.09 8.04 15.68
N LYS A 95 -25.15 9.38 15.61
CA LYS A 95 -26.01 10.09 14.64
C LYS A 95 -25.25 11.10 13.82
N VAL A 96 -25.49 11.08 12.52
CA VAL A 96 -24.98 12.03 11.53
C VAL A 96 -26.13 12.82 10.93
N TYR A 97 -26.00 14.14 10.88
CA TYR A 97 -26.99 15.05 10.31
C TYR A 97 -26.52 15.62 8.98
N LEU A 98 -27.39 15.59 8.01
CA LEU A 98 -27.09 15.98 6.63
C LEU A 98 -27.94 17.17 6.22
N LEU A 99 -27.30 18.23 5.76
CA LEU A 99 -27.96 19.27 4.99
C LEU A 99 -27.94 18.87 3.52
N CYS A 100 -29.11 18.64 2.97
CA CYS A 100 -29.33 18.38 1.55
C CYS A 100 -29.97 19.60 0.88
N THR A 101 -30.01 19.62 -0.46
CA THR A 101 -30.70 20.71 -1.20
C THR A 101 -32.16 20.88 -0.81
N ASP A 102 -32.83 19.80 -0.42
CA ASP A 102 -34.26 19.74 -0.19
C ASP A 102 -34.64 19.60 1.30
N GLY A 103 -33.69 19.80 2.22
CA GLY A 103 -33.94 19.74 3.67
C GLY A 103 -32.83 19.12 4.50
N VAL A 104 -33.21 18.61 5.67
CA VAL A 104 -32.29 18.01 6.67
C VAL A 104 -32.69 16.56 6.93
N ALA A 105 -31.69 15.67 6.89
CA ALA A 105 -31.82 14.26 7.26
C ALA A 105 -30.95 13.92 8.47
N GLU A 106 -31.40 12.96 9.26
CA GLU A 106 -30.63 12.24 10.27
C GLU A 106 -30.25 10.86 9.70
N PHE A 107 -29.02 10.44 9.85
CA PHE A 107 -28.56 9.09 9.58
C PHE A 107 -28.10 8.43 10.88
N ASP A 108 -28.71 7.31 11.21
CA ASP A 108 -28.37 6.51 12.39
C ASP A 108 -27.29 5.48 12.01
N LEU A 109 -26.13 5.56 12.66
CA LEU A 109 -24.97 4.72 12.37
C LEU A 109 -25.20 3.24 12.72
N ALA A 110 -25.99 2.97 13.74
CA ALA A 110 -26.26 1.63 14.19
C ALA A 110 -27.22 0.90 13.25
N THR A 111 -28.33 1.52 12.89
CA THR A 111 -29.37 0.93 12.04
C THR A 111 -29.12 1.14 10.54
N GLN A 112 -28.21 2.05 10.18
CA GLN A 112 -27.94 2.50 8.81
C GLN A 112 -29.19 3.01 8.08
N ARG A 113 -30.10 3.67 8.79
CA ARG A 113 -31.34 4.23 8.25
C ARG A 113 -31.34 5.74 8.25
N PHE A 114 -31.96 6.30 7.24
CA PHE A 114 -32.20 7.74 7.16
C PHE A 114 -33.58 8.08 7.73
N LYS A 115 -33.63 9.23 8.40
CA LYS A 115 -34.85 9.86 8.85
C LYS A 115 -34.87 11.30 8.35
N THR A 116 -35.86 11.68 7.60
CA THR A 116 -36.08 13.09 7.22
C THR A 116 -36.55 13.88 8.44
N LEU A 117 -35.77 14.88 8.86
CA LEU A 117 -36.11 15.75 9.98
C LEU A 117 -36.92 16.99 9.52
N LEU A 118 -36.52 17.57 8.40
CA LEU A 118 -37.17 18.74 7.83
C LEU A 118 -37.07 18.72 6.30
N GLN A 119 -38.19 19.03 5.62
CA GLN A 119 -38.19 19.25 4.18
C GLN A 119 -38.32 20.76 3.88
N GLY A 120 -37.67 21.19 2.80
CA GLY A 120 -37.66 22.58 2.32
C GLY A 120 -36.29 23.23 2.46
N ASN A 121 -36.19 24.48 2.02
CA ASN A 121 -34.92 25.20 2.00
C ASN A 121 -34.39 25.45 3.40
N VAL A 122 -33.17 24.97 3.65
CA VAL A 122 -32.37 25.23 4.85
C VAL A 122 -31.01 25.70 4.38
N ASP A 123 -30.47 26.75 4.96
CA ASP A 123 -29.27 27.42 4.47
C ASP A 123 -28.02 26.99 5.23
N ALA A 124 -28.19 26.65 6.53
CA ALA A 124 -27.07 26.24 7.38
C ALA A 124 -27.47 25.14 8.38
N ILE A 125 -26.51 24.31 8.74
CA ILE A 125 -26.64 23.26 9.78
C ILE A 125 -25.40 23.27 10.67
N TYR A 126 -25.59 23.06 11.97
CA TYR A 126 -24.51 22.95 12.94
C TYR A 126 -24.96 22.11 14.15
N PHE A 127 -24.09 21.25 14.65
CA PHE A 127 -24.32 20.47 15.86
C PHE A 127 -23.25 20.80 16.92
N ASN A 128 -23.71 21.16 18.11
CA ASN A 128 -22.94 21.20 19.34
C ASN A 128 -23.94 21.05 20.50
N GLU A 129 -23.94 19.89 21.20
CA GLU A 129 -24.92 19.45 22.15
C GLU A 129 -26.36 19.39 21.59
N LYS A 130 -26.75 20.36 20.79
CA LYS A 130 -28.03 20.45 20.07
C LYS A 130 -27.82 20.68 18.58
N LEU A 131 -28.80 20.24 17.80
CA LEU A 131 -28.81 20.50 16.36
C LEU A 131 -29.45 21.88 16.09
N TYR A 132 -28.66 22.79 15.50
CA TYR A 132 -29.09 24.10 15.04
C TYR A 132 -29.24 24.10 13.51
N ILE A 133 -30.26 24.75 13.02
CA ILE A 133 -30.42 25.04 11.58
C ILE A 133 -30.65 26.54 11.36
N GLY A 134 -30.10 27.05 10.24
CA GLY A 134 -30.34 28.40 9.76
C GLY A 134 -31.28 28.35 8.56
N LYS A 135 -32.35 29.18 8.58
CA LYS A 135 -33.27 29.33 7.47
C LYS A 135 -33.51 30.81 7.23
N ARG A 136 -32.92 31.34 6.19
CA ARG A 136 -32.83 32.77 5.94
C ARG A 136 -32.27 33.52 7.15
N GLU A 137 -33.06 34.42 7.76
CA GLU A 137 -32.72 35.21 8.96
C GLU A 137 -33.03 34.52 10.30
N GLU A 138 -33.53 33.32 10.27
CA GLU A 138 -33.97 32.59 11.48
C GLU A 138 -33.07 31.45 11.83
N VAL A 139 -32.81 31.26 13.12
CA VAL A 139 -32.13 30.11 13.70
C VAL A 139 -33.13 29.26 14.48
N PHE A 140 -33.16 27.97 14.19
CA PHE A 140 -33.99 27.00 14.89
C PHE A 140 -33.11 25.97 15.59
N VAL A 141 -33.67 25.37 16.63
CA VAL A 141 -33.05 24.27 17.38
C VAL A 141 -33.95 23.04 17.32
N TYR A 142 -33.36 21.89 17.05
CA TYR A 142 -34.09 20.64 17.04
C TYR A 142 -34.44 20.19 18.48
N ASN A 143 -35.70 19.92 18.71
CA ASN A 143 -36.22 19.39 19.98
C ASN A 143 -36.49 17.90 19.81
N GLU A 144 -35.62 17.07 20.39
CA GLU A 144 -35.72 15.60 20.30
C GLU A 144 -37.01 15.05 20.89
N SER A 145 -37.57 15.68 21.94
CA SER A 145 -38.78 15.21 22.61
C SER A 145 -40.06 15.41 21.78
N THR A 146 -40.11 16.48 21.01
CA THR A 146 -41.26 16.80 20.13
C THR A 146 -41.05 16.36 18.70
N GLY A 147 -39.78 16.16 18.27
CA GLY A 147 -39.39 15.89 16.89
C GLY A 147 -39.48 17.11 15.96
N ASN A 148 -39.66 18.32 16.51
CA ASN A 148 -39.81 19.55 15.75
C ASN A 148 -38.63 20.49 15.94
N PHE A 149 -38.54 21.50 15.09
CA PHE A 149 -37.58 22.60 15.20
C PHE A 149 -38.26 23.81 15.85
N ASP A 150 -37.80 24.21 17.04
CA ASP A 150 -38.28 25.39 17.76
C ASP A 150 -37.44 26.61 17.37
N LEU A 151 -38.09 27.78 17.19
CA LEU A 151 -37.39 29.04 16.87
C LEU A 151 -36.51 29.43 18.06
N PHE A 152 -35.19 29.52 17.80
CA PHE A 152 -34.19 29.92 18.78
C PHE A 152 -33.92 31.41 18.78
N TYR A 153 -33.74 31.98 17.56
CA TYR A 153 -33.47 33.40 17.38
C TYR A 153 -33.91 33.90 16.00
N HIS A 154 -34.33 35.17 15.92
CA HIS A 154 -34.67 35.85 14.69
C HIS A 154 -33.77 37.09 14.51
N LEU A 155 -32.97 37.12 13.44
CA LEU A 155 -32.14 38.26 13.08
C LEU A 155 -33.01 39.38 12.49
N ALA A 156 -33.05 40.54 13.14
CA ALA A 156 -33.76 41.68 12.61
C ALA A 156 -33.01 42.27 11.40
N GLY A 157 -33.61 42.19 10.23
CA GLY A 157 -33.03 42.77 8.99
C GLY A 157 -33.74 42.26 7.73
N LYS A 158 -33.66 43.04 6.64
CA LYS A 158 -34.18 42.61 5.34
C LYS A 158 -33.09 41.90 4.53
N ASN A 159 -33.44 40.79 3.86
CA ASN A 159 -32.56 40.05 2.95
C ASN A 159 -31.31 39.46 3.61
N ILE A 160 -31.41 38.99 4.86
CA ILE A 160 -30.32 38.19 5.50
C ILE A 160 -30.54 36.74 5.15
N THR A 161 -29.50 36.07 4.69
CA THR A 161 -29.46 34.60 4.52
C THR A 161 -28.27 34.09 5.25
N LEU A 162 -28.50 33.18 6.19
CA LEU A 162 -27.44 32.49 6.94
C LEU A 162 -26.67 31.56 6.03
N SER A 163 -25.38 31.44 6.22
CA SER A 163 -24.48 30.56 5.43
C SER A 163 -23.78 29.52 6.29
N CYS A 164 -23.45 29.87 7.54
CA CYS A 164 -22.82 28.97 8.48
C CYS A 164 -23.11 29.38 9.93
N LEU A 165 -23.03 28.43 10.82
CA LEU A 165 -23.27 28.59 12.27
C LEU A 165 -22.11 28.00 13.03
N HIS A 166 -21.73 28.60 14.16
CA HIS A 166 -20.74 28.06 15.09
C HIS A 166 -21.03 28.51 16.51
N LEU A 167 -20.99 27.59 17.47
CA LEU A 167 -21.05 27.92 18.90
C LEU A 167 -19.64 27.83 19.47
N ASP A 168 -19.11 28.94 19.96
CA ASP A 168 -17.77 29.01 20.54
C ASP A 168 -17.75 28.43 21.98
N LYS A 169 -16.53 28.23 22.52
CA LYS A 169 -16.37 27.72 23.89
C LYS A 169 -16.96 28.63 24.96
N ASN A 170 -17.14 29.93 24.66
CA ASN A 170 -17.78 30.89 25.56
C ASN A 170 -19.33 30.88 25.42
N LYS A 171 -19.87 29.92 24.65
CA LYS A 171 -21.29 29.77 24.32
C LYS A 171 -21.91 30.92 23.51
N ASN A 172 -21.10 31.70 22.80
CA ASN A 172 -21.60 32.66 21.83
C ASN A 172 -21.90 31.95 20.52
N LEU A 173 -23.09 32.20 19.96
CA LEU A 173 -23.48 31.67 18.65
C LEU A 173 -23.10 32.66 17.56
N TRP A 174 -22.16 32.24 16.73
CA TRP A 174 -21.66 33.00 15.58
C TRP A 174 -22.49 32.66 14.35
N LEU A 175 -23.02 33.67 13.67
CA LEU A 175 -23.95 33.57 12.57
C LEU A 175 -23.32 34.20 11.32
N GLY A 176 -22.77 33.37 10.43
CA GLY A 176 -22.27 33.80 9.14
C GLY A 176 -23.41 34.02 8.16
N THR A 177 -23.30 35.05 7.31
CA THR A 177 -24.33 35.42 6.31
C THR A 177 -23.73 35.48 4.91
N THR A 178 -24.56 35.36 3.89
CA THR A 178 -24.14 35.41 2.49
C THR A 178 -23.73 36.80 1.99
N SER A 179 -24.14 37.89 2.69
CA SER A 179 -23.86 39.26 2.23
C SER A 179 -23.58 40.25 3.34
N ASN A 180 -24.02 39.93 4.56
CA ASN A 180 -24.04 40.87 5.68
C ASN A 180 -22.90 40.64 6.70
N GLY A 181 -21.85 39.89 6.30
CA GLY A 181 -20.75 39.55 7.20
C GLY A 181 -21.17 38.58 8.30
N ILE A 182 -20.70 38.79 9.53
CA ILE A 182 -20.91 37.88 10.64
C ILE A 182 -21.56 38.59 11.83
N TYR A 183 -22.48 37.89 12.47
CA TYR A 183 -23.13 38.32 13.73
C TYR A 183 -22.66 37.39 14.86
N CYS A 184 -22.52 37.92 16.04
CA CYS A 184 -22.23 37.17 17.26
C CYS A 184 -23.38 37.38 18.25
N LEU A 185 -24.06 36.32 18.59
CA LEU A 185 -25.12 36.27 19.59
C LEU A 185 -24.55 35.68 20.87
N SER A 186 -24.43 36.52 21.89
CA SER A 186 -23.92 36.09 23.20
C SER A 186 -24.97 35.27 23.98
N GLU A 187 -24.56 34.59 25.05
CA GLU A 187 -25.46 33.76 25.89
C GLU A 187 -26.61 34.57 26.47
N ASP A 188 -26.40 35.85 26.79
CA ASP A 188 -27.43 36.81 27.26
C ASP A 188 -28.36 37.31 26.15
N LYS A 189 -28.21 36.79 24.89
CA LYS A 189 -28.93 37.19 23.69
C LYS A 189 -28.57 38.61 23.19
N SER A 190 -27.49 39.20 23.65
CA SER A 190 -26.98 40.43 23.05
C SER A 190 -26.37 40.12 21.67
N LEU A 191 -26.66 40.98 20.70
CA LEU A 191 -26.20 40.81 19.33
C LEU A 191 -25.16 41.86 18.97
N SER A 192 -23.99 41.37 18.51
CA SER A 192 -22.95 42.20 17.93
C SER A 192 -22.70 41.81 16.47
N ARG A 193 -22.05 42.72 15.72
CA ARG A 193 -21.70 42.48 14.31
C ARG A 193 -20.25 42.83 14.05
N PRO A 194 -19.33 41.96 14.40
CA PRO A 194 -17.88 42.21 14.31
C PRO A 194 -17.37 42.49 12.89
N VAL A 195 -17.90 41.75 11.89
CA VAL A 195 -17.60 41.97 10.48
C VAL A 195 -18.90 42.37 9.77
N THR A 196 -18.93 43.54 9.17
CA THR A 196 -20.19 44.19 8.71
C THR A 196 -20.55 43.90 7.25
N LYS A 197 -19.67 43.21 6.50
CA LYS A 197 -19.90 42.87 5.07
C LYS A 197 -19.16 41.65 4.64
N GLY A 198 -19.55 41.07 3.53
CA GLY A 198 -18.94 39.88 2.95
C GLY A 198 -19.81 38.63 3.09
N ASN A 199 -19.55 37.66 2.24
CA ASN A 199 -20.16 36.34 2.24
C ASN A 199 -19.28 35.42 3.08
N ILE A 200 -19.74 35.01 4.24
CA ILE A 200 -19.02 34.13 5.15
C ILE A 200 -19.26 32.67 4.76
N THR A 201 -18.18 31.95 4.60
CA THR A 201 -18.19 30.55 4.12
C THR A 201 -17.95 29.54 5.21
N SER A 202 -17.13 29.88 6.21
CA SER A 202 -16.75 29.00 7.33
C SER A 202 -16.38 29.79 8.57
N ILE A 203 -16.57 29.15 9.71
CA ILE A 203 -16.12 29.63 11.02
C ILE A 203 -15.39 28.44 11.67
N TYR A 204 -14.19 28.69 12.18
CA TYR A 204 -13.38 27.69 12.87
C TYR A 204 -12.79 28.28 14.14
N GLU A 205 -12.90 27.59 15.27
CA GLU A 205 -12.28 27.95 16.54
C GLU A 205 -11.06 27.05 16.76
N ASP A 206 -9.91 27.67 16.97
CA ASP A 206 -8.66 26.96 17.17
C ASP A 206 -8.43 26.57 18.66
N SER A 207 -7.31 25.87 18.92
CA SER A 207 -6.92 25.44 20.26
C SER A 207 -6.65 26.62 21.23
N SER A 208 -6.31 27.79 20.70
CA SER A 208 -6.06 29.03 21.44
C SER A 208 -7.33 29.86 21.68
N ASN A 209 -8.51 29.36 21.29
CA ASN A 209 -9.80 30.04 21.32
C ASN A 209 -9.87 31.30 20.44
N GLU A 210 -9.08 31.36 19.39
CA GLU A 210 -9.21 32.35 18.36
C GLU A 210 -10.15 31.85 17.24
N LEU A 211 -10.94 32.76 16.67
CA LEU A 211 -11.85 32.40 15.61
C LEU A 211 -11.29 32.80 14.23
N TRP A 212 -11.32 31.83 13.33
CA TRP A 212 -10.91 32.00 11.94
C TRP A 212 -12.14 31.93 11.04
N ILE A 213 -12.41 33.07 10.38
CA ILE A 213 -13.65 33.26 9.63
C ILE A 213 -13.29 33.42 8.17
N GLY A 214 -13.62 32.40 7.40
CA GLY A 214 -13.44 32.37 5.96
C GLY A 214 -14.52 33.18 5.25
N SER A 215 -14.14 33.89 4.19
CA SER A 215 -15.08 34.64 3.38
C SER A 215 -14.89 34.36 1.88
N TRP A 216 -15.95 34.58 1.12
CA TRP A 216 -15.95 34.62 -0.33
C TRP A 216 -15.59 36.04 -0.77
N GLU A 217 -14.37 36.28 -1.28
CA GLU A 217 -13.80 37.54 -1.76
C GLU A 217 -13.08 38.46 -0.74
N GLU A 218 -13.37 38.38 0.56
CA GLU A 218 -12.73 39.26 1.57
C GLU A 218 -11.52 38.65 2.26
N GLY A 219 -11.15 37.41 1.94
CA GLY A 219 -10.04 36.68 2.56
C GLY A 219 -10.42 36.01 3.87
N LEU A 220 -9.48 35.99 4.83
CA LEU A 220 -9.61 35.32 6.11
C LEU A 220 -9.55 36.34 7.26
N TYR A 221 -10.59 36.36 8.08
CA TYR A 221 -10.58 37.16 9.31
C TYR A 221 -10.13 36.29 10.50
N ARG A 222 -9.27 36.85 11.32
CA ARG A 222 -8.84 36.29 12.61
C ARG A 222 -9.39 37.16 13.71
N VAL A 223 -10.26 36.62 14.57
CA VAL A 223 -10.74 37.26 15.79
C VAL A 223 -9.94 36.72 16.95
N LYS A 224 -9.14 37.57 17.55
CA LYS A 224 -8.28 37.22 18.67
C LYS A 224 -9.06 37.18 20.00
N THR A 225 -8.49 36.59 21.01
CA THR A 225 -9.08 36.46 22.34
C THR A 225 -9.33 37.82 23.01
N ASP A 226 -8.57 38.88 22.65
CA ASP A 226 -8.77 40.27 23.08
C ASP A 226 -9.90 40.99 22.33
N GLY A 227 -10.57 40.32 21.39
CA GLY A 227 -11.62 40.89 20.56
C GLY A 227 -11.12 41.66 19.34
N SER A 228 -9.82 41.80 19.16
CA SER A 228 -9.27 42.45 17.95
C SER A 228 -9.43 41.58 16.71
N ILE A 229 -9.69 42.23 15.57
CA ILE A 229 -9.93 41.56 14.29
C ILE A 229 -8.84 41.91 13.30
N GLU A 230 -8.19 40.91 12.78
CA GLU A 230 -7.20 40.98 11.71
C GLU A 230 -7.79 40.43 10.41
N ASN A 231 -7.56 41.10 9.28
CA ASN A 231 -7.98 40.59 7.97
C ASN A 231 -6.76 40.19 7.12
N LEU A 232 -6.59 38.90 6.87
CA LEU A 232 -5.51 38.32 6.08
C LEU A 232 -6.04 38.14 4.63
N ARG A 233 -5.37 38.85 3.69
CA ARG A 233 -5.80 38.89 2.29
C ARG A 233 -4.68 38.46 1.34
N HIS A 234 -5.09 38.04 0.17
CA HIS A 234 -4.17 37.82 -0.94
C HIS A 234 -3.53 39.17 -1.37
N ASN A 235 -2.21 39.14 -1.47
CA ASN A 235 -1.42 40.25 -2.01
C ASN A 235 -0.49 39.73 -3.12
N PRO A 236 -0.75 40.06 -4.41
CA PRO A 236 0.08 39.56 -5.52
C PRO A 236 1.57 39.92 -5.43
N MET A 237 1.89 41.02 -4.71
CA MET A 237 3.27 41.49 -4.53
C MET A 237 3.96 40.82 -3.32
N ASN A 238 3.24 40.08 -2.51
CA ASN A 238 3.78 39.37 -1.33
C ASN A 238 3.53 37.87 -1.46
N THR A 239 4.58 37.13 -1.81
CA THR A 239 4.53 35.66 -1.95
C THR A 239 4.19 34.94 -0.64
N ASN A 240 4.37 35.59 0.51
CA ASN A 240 4.04 35.07 1.84
C ASN A 240 2.63 35.46 2.29
N SER A 241 1.75 35.87 1.36
CA SER A 241 0.33 36.16 1.64
C SER A 241 -0.55 34.99 1.25
N LEU A 242 -1.81 35.04 1.69
CA LEU A 242 -2.85 34.08 1.30
C LEU A 242 -2.91 33.96 -0.25
N CYS A 243 -3.06 32.77 -0.79
CA CYS A 243 -3.01 32.56 -2.25
C CYS A 243 -4.28 33.05 -2.96
N SER A 244 -5.40 33.18 -2.26
CA SER A 244 -6.69 33.60 -2.79
C SER A 244 -7.58 34.18 -1.68
N ASN A 245 -8.36 35.23 -2.01
CA ASN A 245 -9.35 35.76 -1.08
C ASN A 245 -10.62 34.90 -0.95
N PHE A 246 -10.76 33.87 -1.78
CA PHE A 246 -11.90 32.95 -1.73
C PHE A 246 -11.60 31.80 -0.77
N VAL A 247 -11.80 32.05 0.52
CA VAL A 247 -11.56 31.05 1.59
C VAL A 247 -12.80 30.20 1.82
N ARG A 248 -12.64 28.90 1.94
CA ARG A 248 -13.77 27.94 2.08
C ARG A 248 -13.78 27.20 3.42
N SER A 249 -12.62 26.85 3.95
CA SER A 249 -12.51 26.05 5.16
C SER A 249 -11.15 26.25 5.81
N CYS A 250 -11.10 26.09 7.13
CA CYS A 250 -9.86 26.11 7.92
C CYS A 250 -9.84 24.95 8.91
N CYS A 251 -8.63 24.50 9.26
CA CYS A 251 -8.42 23.47 10.28
C CYS A 251 -7.01 23.62 10.87
N GLU A 252 -6.86 23.48 12.17
CA GLU A 252 -5.58 23.47 12.87
C GLU A 252 -5.02 22.05 12.92
N ASP A 253 -3.72 21.86 12.61
CA ASP A 253 -3.04 20.60 12.82
C ASP A 253 -2.61 20.41 14.29
N ASN A 254 -1.89 19.32 14.59
CA ASN A 254 -1.44 19.04 15.95
C ASN A 254 -0.23 19.89 16.38
N SER A 255 0.46 20.53 15.42
CA SER A 255 1.56 21.46 15.68
C SER A 255 1.07 22.87 16.01
N GLY A 256 -0.23 23.14 15.79
CA GLY A 256 -0.84 24.46 15.94
C GLY A 256 -0.83 25.31 14.66
N ASP A 257 -0.33 24.79 13.53
CA ASP A 257 -0.39 25.46 12.25
C ASP A 257 -1.79 25.39 11.66
N LEU A 258 -2.22 26.45 10.95
CA LEU A 258 -3.54 26.52 10.37
C LEU A 258 -3.50 26.16 8.87
N TRP A 259 -4.28 25.18 8.49
CA TRP A 259 -4.50 24.79 7.09
C TRP A 259 -5.76 25.49 6.53
N ILE A 260 -5.61 26.19 5.43
CA ILE A 260 -6.64 27.05 4.86
C ILE A 260 -6.92 26.63 3.42
N GLY A 261 -8.12 26.15 3.20
CA GLY A 261 -8.63 25.78 1.87
C GLY A 261 -9.21 26.99 1.15
N THR A 262 -8.67 27.25 -0.04
CA THR A 262 -9.12 28.33 -0.91
C THR A 262 -9.54 27.81 -2.29
N PHE A 263 -10.06 28.72 -3.13
CA PHE A 263 -10.37 28.40 -4.51
C PHE A 263 -9.12 28.09 -5.36
N ASN A 264 -7.96 28.68 -5.03
CA ASN A 264 -6.73 28.58 -5.84
C ASN A 264 -5.59 27.81 -5.17
N GLY A 265 -5.84 27.07 -4.10
CA GLY A 265 -4.84 26.24 -3.43
C GLY A 265 -5.13 26.03 -1.96
N LEU A 266 -4.30 25.18 -1.38
CA LEU A 266 -4.21 24.93 0.05
C LEU A 266 -3.10 25.82 0.59
N ASN A 267 -3.34 26.54 1.70
CA ASN A 267 -2.32 27.32 2.39
C ASN A 267 -2.09 26.71 3.77
N ARG A 268 -0.84 26.64 4.19
CA ARG A 268 -0.43 26.45 5.59
C ARG A 268 0.01 27.80 6.14
N TYR A 269 -0.62 28.25 7.19
CA TYR A 269 -0.20 29.43 7.94
C TYR A 269 0.64 28.97 9.13
N ASP A 270 1.94 29.25 9.05
CA ASP A 270 2.91 29.01 10.10
C ASP A 270 2.76 30.10 11.17
N ARG A 271 2.34 29.71 12.37
CA ARG A 271 2.07 30.66 13.45
C ARG A 271 3.32 31.28 14.04
N GLU A 272 4.45 30.58 14.03
CA GLU A 272 5.70 31.08 14.59
C GLU A 272 6.29 32.21 13.71
N THR A 273 6.26 31.98 12.39
CA THR A 273 6.85 32.91 11.42
C THR A 273 5.85 33.90 10.83
N GLY A 274 4.55 33.64 10.96
CA GLY A 274 3.47 34.41 10.32
C GLY A 274 3.44 34.28 8.80
N LYS A 275 4.07 33.27 8.22
CA LYS A 275 4.17 33.05 6.77
C LYS A 275 3.14 32.09 6.24
N PHE A 276 2.72 32.29 4.98
CA PHE A 276 1.91 31.36 4.25
C PHE A 276 2.74 30.50 3.30
N HIS A 277 2.56 29.19 3.37
CA HIS A 277 3.08 28.23 2.43
C HIS A 277 1.96 27.75 1.51
N LEU A 278 2.20 27.77 0.20
CA LEU A 278 1.21 27.46 -0.81
C LEU A 278 1.40 26.08 -1.44
N TYR A 279 0.30 25.34 -1.56
CA TYR A 279 0.24 24.06 -2.25
C TYR A 279 -0.86 24.13 -3.33
N THR A 280 -0.49 23.88 -4.59
CA THR A 280 -1.41 23.91 -5.74
C THR A 280 -1.39 22.58 -6.47
N ALA A 281 -2.48 22.29 -7.19
CA ALA A 281 -2.51 21.12 -8.05
C ALA A 281 -1.45 21.26 -9.16
N ASN A 282 -0.64 20.22 -9.30
CA ASN A 282 0.30 20.08 -10.41
C ASN A 282 -0.08 18.79 -11.15
N GLY A 283 -0.66 18.92 -12.33
CA GLY A 283 -1.21 17.81 -13.12
C GLY A 283 -0.20 16.71 -13.50
N ASN A 284 1.09 16.94 -13.28
CA ASN A 284 2.17 16.01 -13.60
C ASN A 284 2.65 15.18 -12.39
N SER A 285 2.08 15.37 -11.20
CA SER A 285 2.50 14.65 -10.00
C SER A 285 1.40 13.70 -9.51
N PRO A 286 1.62 12.36 -9.58
CA PRO A 286 0.64 11.40 -9.07
C PRO A 286 0.40 11.53 -7.56
N ASP A 287 1.35 12.09 -6.80
CA ASP A 287 1.25 12.29 -5.35
C ASP A 287 0.98 13.75 -4.99
N GLY A 288 0.63 14.59 -5.96
CA GLY A 288 0.32 16.01 -5.77
C GLY A 288 -1.14 16.21 -5.40
N LEU A 289 -1.49 17.44 -5.01
CA LEU A 289 -2.89 17.83 -4.84
C LEU A 289 -3.66 17.63 -6.16
N THR A 290 -4.77 16.91 -6.13
CA THR A 290 -5.55 16.56 -7.34
C THR A 290 -6.25 17.77 -7.97
N HIS A 291 -6.66 18.75 -7.15
CA HIS A 291 -7.35 19.96 -7.61
C HIS A 291 -7.10 21.14 -6.66
N SER A 292 -6.82 22.31 -7.18
CA SER A 292 -6.51 23.49 -6.37
C SER A 292 -7.69 24.05 -5.58
N SER A 293 -8.94 23.85 -6.02
CA SER A 293 -10.10 24.35 -5.30
C SER A 293 -10.49 23.43 -4.15
N ILE A 294 -10.16 23.84 -2.92
CA ILE A 294 -10.45 23.12 -1.69
C ILE A 294 -11.78 23.59 -1.11
N TRP A 295 -12.71 22.68 -0.86
CA TRP A 295 -14.07 23.01 -0.39
C TRP A 295 -14.26 22.78 1.10
N CYS A 296 -13.67 21.71 1.64
CA CYS A 296 -13.74 21.43 3.07
C CYS A 296 -12.43 20.81 3.54
N ILE A 297 -12.09 21.03 4.81
CA ILE A 297 -10.95 20.46 5.51
C ILE A 297 -11.47 19.92 6.84
N VAL A 298 -11.06 18.69 7.19
CA VAL A 298 -11.30 18.10 8.51
C VAL A 298 -10.04 17.38 8.98
N LYS A 299 -9.86 17.30 10.31
CA LYS A 299 -8.75 16.59 10.96
C LYS A 299 -9.29 15.40 11.73
N ASP A 300 -8.67 14.22 11.54
CA ASP A 300 -9.00 13.04 12.33
C ASP A 300 -8.29 13.00 13.70
N GLY A 301 -8.62 11.99 14.49
CA GLY A 301 -8.04 11.80 15.82
C GLY A 301 -6.54 11.50 15.82
N GLN A 302 -5.97 11.10 14.67
CA GLN A 302 -4.53 10.84 14.50
C GLN A 302 -3.76 12.06 13.99
N GLY A 303 -4.46 13.14 13.64
CA GLY A 303 -3.87 14.35 13.07
C GLY A 303 -3.79 14.35 11.54
N THR A 304 -4.39 13.36 10.86
CA THR A 304 -4.47 13.36 9.39
C THR A 304 -5.42 14.46 8.93
N ILE A 305 -4.97 15.26 7.99
CA ILE A 305 -5.74 16.34 7.35
C ILE A 305 -6.41 15.79 6.10
N TRP A 306 -7.73 15.90 6.05
CA TRP A 306 -8.57 15.46 4.94
C TRP A 306 -9.10 16.68 4.19
N LEU A 307 -8.92 16.68 2.87
CA LEU A 307 -9.27 17.78 1.98
C LEU A 307 -10.31 17.31 0.97
N GLY A 308 -11.49 17.91 1.00
CA GLY A 308 -12.48 17.73 -0.06
C GLY A 308 -12.28 18.77 -1.15
N THR A 309 -12.21 18.34 -2.41
CA THR A 309 -11.95 19.22 -3.56
C THR A 309 -13.16 19.33 -4.49
N TYR A 310 -13.14 20.35 -5.37
CA TYR A 310 -14.24 20.58 -6.30
C TYR A 310 -14.38 19.51 -7.38
N PHE A 311 -13.27 19.05 -7.98
CA PHE A 311 -13.27 18.04 -9.05
C PHE A 311 -12.17 16.97 -8.91
N GLY A 312 -11.51 16.86 -7.77
CA GLY A 312 -10.40 15.93 -7.56
C GLY A 312 -10.66 14.88 -6.47
N GLY A 313 -11.90 14.72 -6.01
CA GLY A 313 -12.21 13.80 -4.91
C GLY A 313 -11.68 14.30 -3.57
N VAL A 314 -11.25 13.37 -2.74
CA VAL A 314 -10.63 13.61 -1.43
C VAL A 314 -9.13 13.46 -1.53
N ASN A 315 -8.39 14.38 -0.93
CA ASN A 315 -6.94 14.25 -0.70
C ASN A 315 -6.70 14.20 0.80
N TYR A 316 -5.72 13.45 1.25
CA TYR A 316 -5.37 13.41 2.66
C TYR A 316 -3.88 13.19 2.87
N PHE A 317 -3.37 13.70 3.98
CA PHE A 317 -1.98 13.59 4.40
C PHE A 317 -1.88 13.81 5.91
N ASN A 318 -0.78 13.37 6.53
CA ASN A 318 -0.56 13.65 7.94
C ASN A 318 0.73 14.47 8.10
N PRO A 319 0.65 15.75 8.57
CA PRO A 319 1.81 16.62 8.67
C PRO A 319 2.93 16.08 9.59
N GLU A 320 2.60 15.30 10.61
CA GLU A 320 3.56 14.73 11.55
C GLU A 320 4.36 13.56 10.92
N TYR A 321 3.82 12.93 9.87
CA TYR A 321 4.41 11.77 9.18
C TYR A 321 4.93 12.11 7.78
N GLU A 322 4.93 13.38 7.39
CA GLU A 322 5.62 13.87 6.20
C GLU A 322 7.12 14.03 6.51
N ILE A 323 7.78 12.88 6.64
CA ILE A 323 9.21 12.82 6.97
C ILE A 323 10.10 12.95 5.74
N TYR A 324 9.60 12.62 4.54
CA TYR A 324 10.37 12.58 3.31
C TYR A 324 10.13 13.82 2.44
N THR A 325 11.23 14.49 2.05
CA THR A 325 11.20 15.49 0.98
C THR A 325 11.59 14.84 -0.35
N ARG A 326 10.80 15.03 -1.41
CA ARG A 326 11.07 14.47 -2.74
C ARG A 326 11.69 15.50 -3.67
N TYR A 327 12.73 15.11 -4.41
CA TYR A 327 13.40 15.91 -5.42
C TYR A 327 13.25 15.24 -6.79
N LYS A 328 12.60 15.93 -7.72
CA LYS A 328 12.27 15.42 -9.05
C LYS A 328 13.13 16.10 -10.12
N VAL A 329 13.09 15.54 -11.33
CA VAL A 329 13.70 16.15 -12.51
C VAL A 329 12.98 17.48 -12.82
N GLY A 330 13.78 18.51 -13.09
CA GLY A 330 13.29 19.83 -13.50
C GLY A 330 13.42 20.04 -15.01
N ASP A 331 12.50 20.84 -15.56
CA ASP A 331 12.58 21.22 -17.00
C ASP A 331 13.73 22.19 -17.27
N THR A 332 14.23 22.86 -16.24
CA THR A 332 15.33 23.82 -16.30
C THR A 332 16.32 23.61 -15.17
N GLU A 333 17.52 24.13 -15.34
CA GLU A 333 18.61 24.06 -14.35
C GLU A 333 18.20 24.58 -12.95
N LYS A 334 17.26 25.52 -12.85
CA LYS A 334 16.80 26.04 -11.55
C LYS A 334 15.66 25.25 -10.92
N ALA A 335 15.02 24.36 -11.70
CA ALA A 335 13.75 23.74 -11.29
C ALA A 335 13.90 22.36 -10.62
N GLY A 336 15.03 21.67 -10.78
CA GLY A 336 15.22 20.35 -10.21
C GLY A 336 16.46 19.61 -10.74
N LEU A 337 16.43 18.29 -10.57
CA LEU A 337 17.51 17.42 -11.02
C LEU A 337 17.59 17.36 -12.56
N SER A 338 18.79 17.15 -13.07
CA SER A 338 19.05 16.99 -14.52
C SER A 338 18.69 15.60 -15.07
N SER A 339 18.61 14.59 -14.20
CA SER A 339 18.29 13.20 -14.53
C SER A 339 17.58 12.53 -13.36
N PRO A 340 16.67 11.59 -13.62
CA PRO A 340 15.98 10.87 -12.57
C PRO A 340 16.84 9.81 -11.87
N ILE A 341 17.96 9.38 -12.47
CA ILE A 341 18.82 8.35 -11.89
C ILE A 341 19.93 9.05 -11.11
N VAL A 342 19.80 9.00 -9.79
CA VAL A 342 20.71 9.67 -8.83
C VAL A 342 21.63 8.62 -8.23
N GLY A 343 22.92 8.93 -8.20
CA GLY A 343 23.99 8.13 -7.63
C GLY A 343 24.67 8.80 -6.45
N ARG A 344 26.00 8.65 -6.32
CA ARG A 344 26.80 9.18 -5.20
C ARG A 344 26.63 10.66 -4.99
N MET A 345 26.73 11.07 -3.75
CA MET A 345 26.62 12.46 -3.34
C MET A 345 27.78 12.84 -2.40
N THR A 346 28.07 14.12 -2.33
CA THR A 346 29.00 14.71 -1.36
C THR A 346 28.60 16.15 -1.05
N GLU A 347 29.02 16.67 0.09
CA GLU A 347 28.72 18.02 0.53
C GLU A 347 29.98 18.90 0.42
N ASP A 348 29.85 20.13 -0.10
CA ASP A 348 30.93 21.08 -0.12
C ASP A 348 31.03 21.88 1.20
N LYS A 349 32.02 22.80 1.28
CA LYS A 349 32.21 23.62 2.48
C LYS A 349 31.09 24.61 2.79
N ASP A 350 30.28 24.94 1.77
CA ASP A 350 29.17 25.89 1.87
C ASP A 350 27.83 25.18 2.16
N GLY A 351 27.84 23.84 2.32
CA GLY A 351 26.66 23.00 2.58
C GLY A 351 25.85 22.68 1.32
N ASN A 352 26.37 22.93 0.13
CA ASN A 352 25.71 22.51 -1.11
C ASN A 352 25.93 21.03 -1.33
N LEU A 353 24.89 20.35 -1.77
CA LEU A 353 24.94 18.93 -2.10
C LEU A 353 25.34 18.75 -3.57
N TRP A 354 26.42 18.02 -3.81
CA TRP A 354 26.89 17.63 -5.12
C TRP A 354 26.39 16.23 -5.43
N ILE A 355 25.65 16.08 -6.51
CA ILE A 355 24.85 14.89 -6.83
C ILE A 355 25.31 14.33 -8.16
N CYS A 356 25.84 13.13 -8.16
CA CYS A 356 26.12 12.37 -9.38
C CYS A 356 24.83 11.88 -10.00
N THR A 357 24.72 11.97 -11.32
CA THR A 357 23.58 11.42 -12.05
C THR A 357 24.02 10.58 -13.23
N GLU A 358 23.16 9.63 -13.63
CA GLU A 358 23.37 8.89 -14.86
C GLU A 358 22.71 9.62 -16.03
N GLY A 359 23.55 10.10 -16.96
CA GLY A 359 23.13 10.84 -18.16
C GLY A 359 22.91 12.34 -17.98
N GLY A 360 22.84 12.86 -16.75
CA GLY A 360 22.63 14.27 -16.44
C GLY A 360 23.87 15.05 -15.99
N GLY A 361 25.02 14.39 -15.83
CA GLY A 361 26.25 14.99 -15.28
C GLY A 361 26.23 15.09 -13.76
N VAL A 362 26.73 16.21 -13.21
CA VAL A 362 26.72 16.51 -11.78
C VAL A 362 25.75 17.65 -11.52
N ASN A 363 24.89 17.49 -10.52
CA ASN A 363 24.01 18.56 -10.03
C ASN A 363 24.57 19.12 -8.73
N VAL A 364 24.55 20.41 -8.58
CA VAL A 364 24.84 21.09 -7.31
C VAL A 364 23.53 21.66 -6.80
N TYR A 365 23.08 21.17 -5.66
CA TYR A 365 21.87 21.63 -5.01
C TYR A 365 22.24 22.55 -3.84
N ASP A 366 21.87 23.82 -3.97
CA ASP A 366 21.92 24.80 -2.91
C ASP A 366 20.72 24.57 -1.97
N ARG A 367 20.99 23.96 -0.82
CA ARG A 367 19.96 23.58 0.17
C ARG A 367 19.27 24.80 0.81
N ILE A 368 19.99 25.93 0.90
CA ILE A 368 19.47 27.16 1.52
C ILE A 368 18.47 27.85 0.59
N ASN A 369 18.87 28.00 -0.69
CA ASN A 369 18.08 28.73 -1.67
C ASN A 369 17.15 27.83 -2.48
N ASN A 370 17.22 26.51 -2.28
CA ASN A 370 16.47 25.49 -3.04
C ASN A 370 16.62 25.65 -4.56
N THR A 371 17.85 25.78 -5.02
CA THR A 371 18.19 25.98 -6.43
C THR A 371 19.24 24.97 -6.88
N TYR A 372 19.23 24.68 -8.19
CA TYR A 372 20.18 23.75 -8.78
C TYR A 372 21.10 24.42 -9.78
N ARG A 373 22.26 23.84 -9.97
CA ARG A 373 23.21 24.13 -11.05
C ARG A 373 23.70 22.80 -11.61
N TRP A 374 23.79 22.68 -12.96
CA TRP A 374 24.18 21.45 -13.62
C TRP A 374 25.56 21.60 -14.30
N TYR A 375 26.44 20.65 -14.05
CA TYR A 375 27.66 20.44 -14.78
C TYR A 375 27.47 19.28 -15.77
N ARG A 376 27.28 19.61 -17.04
CA ARG A 376 27.09 18.65 -18.13
C ARG A 376 28.26 18.62 -19.07
N HIS A 377 28.47 17.53 -19.77
CA HIS A 377 29.45 17.45 -20.88
C HIS A 377 28.97 18.32 -22.05
N GLU A 378 29.85 19.23 -22.50
CA GLU A 378 29.65 20.08 -23.65
C GLU A 378 30.84 19.92 -24.61
N GLU A 379 30.55 19.46 -25.83
CA GLU A 379 31.59 19.24 -26.82
C GLU A 379 32.32 20.55 -27.19
N GLY A 380 33.65 20.50 -27.19
CA GLY A 380 34.47 21.66 -27.50
C GLY A 380 34.60 22.73 -26.40
N ARG A 381 34.00 22.52 -25.23
CA ARG A 381 34.10 23.41 -24.05
C ARG A 381 34.85 22.76 -22.89
N ASN A 382 35.37 23.60 -21.99
CA ASN A 382 35.93 23.11 -20.73
C ASN A 382 34.79 22.66 -19.80
N SER A 383 34.41 21.41 -19.88
CA SER A 383 33.29 20.80 -19.16
C SER A 383 33.69 19.43 -18.63
N ILE A 384 32.82 18.81 -17.86
CA ILE A 384 32.98 17.40 -17.44
C ILE A 384 33.14 16.50 -18.67
N SER A 385 33.95 15.45 -18.55
CA SER A 385 34.31 14.57 -19.65
C SER A 385 33.18 13.65 -20.15
N HIS A 386 32.17 13.37 -19.31
CA HIS A 386 31.04 12.49 -19.63
C HIS A 386 29.86 12.75 -18.67
N ASN A 387 28.62 12.58 -19.16
CA ASN A 387 27.40 12.84 -18.36
C ASN A 387 27.00 11.70 -17.42
N ASN A 388 27.58 10.52 -17.55
CA ASN A 388 27.31 9.43 -16.61
C ASN A 388 28.41 9.45 -15.54
N VAL A 389 28.04 9.86 -14.31
CA VAL A 389 28.95 10.08 -13.20
C VAL A 389 28.77 9.00 -12.15
N LYS A 390 29.87 8.36 -11.73
CA LYS A 390 29.84 7.23 -10.81
C LYS A 390 30.49 7.48 -9.46
N ALA A 391 31.48 8.37 -9.41
CA ALA A 391 32.24 8.67 -8.20
C ALA A 391 32.42 10.16 -8.02
N ILE A 392 32.44 10.62 -6.78
CA ILE A 392 32.70 11.99 -6.44
C ILE A 392 33.42 12.05 -5.08
N TYR A 393 34.44 12.93 -4.99
CA TYR A 393 35.16 13.20 -3.75
C TYR A 393 35.51 14.69 -3.67
N TYR A 394 35.16 15.34 -2.57
CA TYR A 394 35.48 16.74 -2.29
C TYR A 394 36.77 16.86 -1.46
N ASP A 395 37.82 17.38 -2.09
CA ASP A 395 39.05 17.81 -1.40
C ASP A 395 38.86 19.20 -0.81
N ARG A 396 38.41 19.23 0.45
CA ARG A 396 38.09 20.46 1.18
C ARG A 396 39.28 21.39 1.37
N ALA A 397 40.49 20.83 1.53
CA ALA A 397 41.70 21.63 1.78
C ALA A 397 42.13 22.43 0.52
N ASN A 398 41.96 21.85 -0.63
CA ASN A 398 42.38 22.43 -1.91
C ASN A 398 41.23 23.09 -2.69
N GLU A 399 39.96 22.92 -2.24
CA GLU A 399 38.75 23.36 -2.94
C GLU A 399 38.63 22.70 -4.35
N ILE A 400 38.88 21.39 -4.41
CA ILE A 400 38.84 20.60 -5.64
C ILE A 400 37.75 19.56 -5.53
N MET A 401 36.94 19.48 -6.56
CA MET A 401 35.98 18.36 -6.71
C MET A 401 36.57 17.34 -7.69
N TRP A 402 36.82 16.12 -7.21
CA TRP A 402 37.24 14.99 -8.00
C TRP A 402 36.03 14.19 -8.45
N ILE A 403 35.90 13.96 -9.75
CA ILE A 403 34.70 13.36 -10.34
C ILE A 403 35.10 12.20 -11.25
N GLY A 404 34.65 11.00 -10.90
CA GLY A 404 34.82 9.79 -11.68
C GLY A 404 33.63 9.54 -12.60
N THR A 405 33.91 9.32 -13.89
CA THR A 405 32.86 9.14 -14.89
C THR A 405 32.91 7.74 -15.51
N HIS A 406 31.80 7.35 -16.11
CA HIS A 406 31.70 6.16 -16.95
C HIS A 406 32.19 6.51 -18.37
N LEU A 407 33.34 6.00 -18.80
CA LEU A 407 33.99 6.23 -20.09
C LEU A 407 34.68 7.59 -20.29
N GLY A 408 34.69 8.46 -19.29
CA GLY A 408 35.36 9.77 -19.41
C GLY A 408 36.62 9.92 -18.54
N GLY A 409 36.96 8.93 -17.73
CA GLY A 409 38.13 8.97 -16.82
C GLY A 409 37.87 9.78 -15.56
N LEU A 410 38.92 10.32 -14.95
CA LEU A 410 38.91 11.12 -13.73
C LEU A 410 38.94 12.60 -14.09
N ASN A 411 38.00 13.38 -13.56
CA ASN A 411 37.94 14.83 -13.73
C ASN A 411 38.32 15.50 -12.41
N LYS A 412 39.14 16.54 -12.53
CA LYS A 412 39.47 17.51 -11.48
C LYS A 412 38.74 18.80 -11.80
N LEU A 413 37.84 19.24 -10.97
CA LEU A 413 37.22 20.55 -11.04
C LEU A 413 37.81 21.43 -9.93
N ASP A 414 38.52 22.48 -10.31
CA ASP A 414 38.95 23.52 -9.39
C ASP A 414 37.76 24.47 -9.16
N LEU A 415 37.24 24.52 -7.94
CA LEU A 415 36.04 25.28 -7.61
C LEU A 415 36.28 26.79 -7.58
N ARG A 416 37.52 27.24 -7.39
CA ARG A 416 37.92 28.67 -7.44
C ARG A 416 37.92 29.22 -8.85
N THR A 417 38.40 28.43 -9.79
CA THR A 417 38.53 28.85 -11.18
C THR A 417 37.42 28.31 -12.10
N ASN A 418 36.61 27.38 -11.61
CA ASN A 418 35.56 26.65 -12.30
C ASN A 418 36.10 25.97 -13.60
N ARG A 419 37.30 25.39 -13.52
CA ARG A 419 37.96 24.72 -14.63
C ARG A 419 38.11 23.23 -14.40
N PHE A 420 37.83 22.46 -15.46
CA PHE A 420 38.03 21.01 -15.50
C PHE A 420 39.44 20.68 -16.08
N THR A 421 40.09 19.69 -15.47
CA THR A 421 41.21 18.94 -15.99
C THR A 421 40.85 17.46 -16.04
N VAL A 422 41.07 16.81 -17.18
CA VAL A 422 40.64 15.42 -17.38
C VAL A 422 41.85 14.51 -17.48
N TYR A 423 41.83 13.43 -16.69
CA TYR A 423 42.83 12.35 -16.74
C TYR A 423 42.16 11.09 -17.31
N ARG A 424 42.82 10.50 -18.30
CA ARG A 424 42.30 9.33 -19.03
C ARG A 424 43.32 8.20 -19.09
N MET A 425 42.85 6.99 -19.37
CA MET A 425 43.71 5.87 -19.75
C MET A 425 44.39 6.16 -21.05
N LYS A 426 45.71 5.88 -21.13
CA LYS A 426 46.53 5.96 -22.33
C LYS A 426 47.16 4.60 -22.61
N ALA A 427 46.84 4.02 -23.76
CA ALA A 427 47.36 2.71 -24.12
C ALA A 427 48.88 2.71 -24.14
N GLY A 428 49.52 1.79 -23.39
CA GLY A 428 50.97 1.68 -23.27
C GLY A 428 51.63 2.61 -22.27
N ASP A 429 50.89 3.46 -21.58
CA ASP A 429 51.40 4.32 -20.50
C ASP A 429 50.98 3.78 -19.12
N PRO A 430 51.87 3.08 -18.40
CA PRO A 430 51.53 2.50 -17.08
C PRO A 430 51.33 3.56 -16.00
N THR A 431 51.64 4.80 -16.26
CA THR A 431 51.47 5.94 -15.35
C THR A 431 50.11 6.64 -15.57
N SER A 432 49.34 6.19 -16.54
CA SER A 432 47.95 6.65 -16.76
C SER A 432 46.94 5.83 -15.95
N LEU A 433 45.67 6.27 -15.92
CA LEU A 433 44.60 5.50 -15.30
C LEU A 433 44.51 4.07 -15.89
N PRO A 434 44.18 3.04 -15.07
CA PRO A 434 43.99 1.68 -15.57
C PRO A 434 42.79 1.55 -16.52
N SER A 435 41.76 2.38 -16.34
CA SER A 435 40.55 2.42 -17.18
C SER A 435 39.87 3.80 -17.09
N ASP A 436 39.15 4.19 -18.15
CA ASP A 436 38.34 5.40 -18.20
C ASP A 436 37.01 5.27 -17.45
N ILE A 437 36.70 4.07 -16.92
CA ILE A 437 35.55 3.85 -16.06
C ILE A 437 36.03 3.92 -14.61
N VAL A 438 35.81 5.08 -13.97
CA VAL A 438 36.15 5.33 -12.57
C VAL A 438 34.94 5.05 -11.70
N ARG A 439 35.06 4.20 -10.69
CA ARG A 439 33.97 3.72 -9.85
C ARG A 439 33.98 4.29 -8.43
N ASP A 440 35.19 4.50 -7.88
CA ASP A 440 35.34 5.03 -6.52
C ASP A 440 36.60 5.87 -6.38
N ILE A 441 36.58 6.86 -5.49
CA ILE A 441 37.70 7.78 -5.23
C ILE A 441 37.73 8.05 -3.72
N ILE A 442 38.83 7.68 -3.06
CA ILE A 442 39.05 7.99 -1.66
C ILE A 442 40.41 8.65 -1.42
N PRO A 443 40.55 9.49 -0.39
CA PRO A 443 41.83 10.12 -0.07
C PRO A 443 42.79 9.15 0.61
N TYR A 444 44.09 9.30 0.33
CA TYR A 444 45.20 8.68 1.06
C TYR A 444 46.38 9.60 1.15
N LYS A 445 46.60 10.22 2.29
CA LYS A 445 47.64 11.22 2.54
C LYS A 445 47.49 12.38 1.53
N ASP A 446 48.49 12.62 0.70
CA ASP A 446 48.52 13.63 -0.36
C ASP A 446 48.07 13.09 -1.74
N LYS A 447 47.69 11.83 -1.83
CA LYS A 447 47.29 11.14 -3.02
C LYS A 447 45.79 10.70 -2.94
N LEU A 448 45.31 10.16 -4.04
CA LEU A 448 43.99 9.54 -4.13
C LEU A 448 44.11 8.06 -4.48
N VAL A 449 43.38 7.20 -3.82
CA VAL A 449 43.14 5.83 -4.29
C VAL A 449 41.95 5.86 -5.23
N VAL A 450 42.14 5.47 -6.46
CA VAL A 450 41.14 5.50 -7.53
C VAL A 450 40.82 4.08 -7.98
N ALA A 451 39.60 3.66 -7.74
CA ALA A 451 39.06 2.40 -8.26
C ALA A 451 38.55 2.59 -9.69
N THR A 452 38.95 1.70 -10.56
CA THR A 452 38.50 1.67 -11.96
C THR A 452 37.90 0.29 -12.29
N GLN A 453 37.31 0.16 -13.47
CA GLN A 453 36.84 -1.14 -13.95
C GLN A 453 37.98 -2.16 -14.08
N LYS A 454 39.21 -1.69 -14.32
CA LYS A 454 40.39 -2.54 -14.55
C LYS A 454 41.51 -2.29 -13.53
N GLY A 455 41.15 -2.34 -12.25
CA GLY A 455 42.11 -2.22 -11.16
C GLY A 455 42.01 -0.94 -10.35
N VAL A 456 42.93 -0.86 -9.38
CA VAL A 456 43.08 0.24 -8.44
C VAL A 456 44.41 0.93 -8.64
N CYS A 457 44.44 2.24 -8.61
CA CYS A 457 45.70 2.99 -8.66
C CYS A 457 45.81 4.05 -7.57
N LEU A 458 47.01 4.38 -7.18
CA LEU A 458 47.35 5.50 -6.31
C LEU A 458 47.67 6.71 -7.22
N PHE A 459 46.72 7.63 -7.33
CA PHE A 459 46.82 8.81 -8.18
C PHE A 459 47.45 9.96 -7.42
N SER A 460 48.46 10.62 -8.03
CA SER A 460 49.09 11.81 -7.51
C SER A 460 48.48 13.09 -8.11
N PRO A 461 47.73 13.90 -7.33
CA PRO A 461 47.20 15.18 -7.80
C PRO A 461 48.24 16.20 -8.28
N ALA A 462 49.46 16.11 -7.75
CA ALA A 462 50.58 17.03 -8.10
C ALA A 462 51.17 16.76 -9.46
N THR A 463 51.31 15.49 -9.86
CA THR A 463 51.92 15.06 -11.13
C THR A 463 50.93 14.65 -12.20
N GLY A 464 49.70 14.28 -11.79
CA GLY A 464 48.68 13.71 -12.64
C GLY A 464 48.95 12.25 -13.06
N SER A 465 49.87 11.57 -12.36
CA SER A 465 50.31 10.21 -12.67
C SER A 465 49.67 9.19 -11.71
N CYS A 466 49.50 7.98 -12.16
CA CYS A 466 49.00 6.84 -11.42
C CYS A 466 50.11 5.84 -11.13
N GLU A 467 50.16 5.32 -9.94
CA GLU A 467 50.88 4.10 -9.59
C GLU A 467 49.85 2.98 -9.49
N GLN A 468 49.91 2.01 -10.41
CA GLN A 468 48.94 0.91 -10.40
C GLN A 468 49.24 -0.03 -9.24
N LEU A 469 48.19 -0.25 -8.37
CA LEU A 469 48.25 -1.23 -7.31
C LEU A 469 47.75 -2.58 -7.84
N PHE A 470 48.30 -3.70 -7.35
CA PHE A 470 47.81 -5.03 -7.64
C PHE A 470 47.87 -5.44 -9.14
N GLN A 471 49.02 -5.25 -9.76
CA GLN A 471 49.24 -5.61 -11.19
C GLN A 471 49.07 -7.12 -11.43
N GLU A 472 49.39 -7.96 -10.43
CA GLU A 472 49.19 -9.41 -10.44
C GLU A 472 48.73 -9.94 -9.07
N THR A 473 47.58 -10.62 -9.01
CA THR A 473 47.22 -11.47 -7.87
C THR A 473 48.01 -12.79 -7.94
N LYS A 474 47.94 -13.63 -6.90
CA LYS A 474 48.55 -14.98 -6.88
C LYS A 474 48.13 -15.86 -8.08
N GLU A 475 47.01 -15.49 -8.73
CA GLU A 475 46.45 -16.19 -9.92
C GLU A 475 46.84 -15.56 -11.25
N GLY A 476 47.72 -14.55 -11.25
CA GLY A 476 48.17 -13.88 -12.47
C GLY A 476 47.13 -12.98 -13.13
N ARG A 477 46.10 -12.52 -12.40
CA ARG A 477 45.08 -11.59 -12.86
C ARG A 477 45.14 -10.30 -12.03
N GLY A 478 44.83 -9.16 -12.63
CA GLY A 478 44.57 -7.94 -11.90
C GLY A 478 43.20 -8.01 -11.15
N ILE A 479 43.00 -7.16 -10.12
CA ILE A 479 41.71 -7.01 -9.48
C ILE A 479 40.84 -6.17 -10.39
N ASP A 480 39.83 -6.76 -11.00
CA ASP A 480 38.88 -6.12 -11.88
C ASP A 480 37.53 -5.82 -11.19
N MET A 481 36.72 -4.97 -11.79
CA MET A 481 35.34 -4.68 -11.36
C MET A 481 35.24 -4.25 -9.89
N VAL A 482 36.07 -3.30 -9.45
CA VAL A 482 36.05 -2.79 -8.10
C VAL A 482 34.77 -2.00 -7.84
N ALA A 483 34.03 -2.34 -6.81
CA ALA A 483 32.76 -1.72 -6.44
C ALA A 483 32.93 -0.60 -5.40
N SER A 484 33.78 -0.82 -4.36
CA SER A 484 33.97 0.11 -3.26
C SER A 484 35.36 0.01 -2.67
N LEU A 485 35.84 1.13 -2.12
CA LEU A 485 37.12 1.26 -1.42
C LEU A 485 36.88 1.78 0.00
N CYS A 486 37.66 1.31 0.96
CA CYS A 486 37.70 1.86 2.32
C CYS A 486 39.13 1.79 2.87
N ILE A 487 39.59 2.83 3.53
CA ILE A 487 40.85 2.80 4.32
C ILE A 487 40.44 2.81 5.79
N ASP A 488 40.84 1.78 6.50
CA ASP A 488 40.54 1.67 7.93
C ASP A 488 41.47 2.55 8.81
N ASN A 489 41.14 2.66 10.09
CA ASN A 489 41.93 3.41 11.06
C ASN A 489 43.37 2.93 11.24
N ASP A 490 43.66 1.68 10.84
CA ASP A 490 45.03 1.12 10.84
C ASP A 490 45.79 1.43 9.56
N GLY A 491 45.17 2.12 8.59
CA GLY A 491 45.73 2.47 7.30
C GLY A 491 45.73 1.28 6.29
N THR A 492 44.94 0.24 6.53
CA THR A 492 44.72 -0.86 5.58
C THR A 492 43.71 -0.45 4.55
N LEU A 493 44.02 -0.60 3.27
CA LEU A 493 43.08 -0.42 2.16
C LEU A 493 42.26 -1.70 1.97
N TRP A 494 40.94 -1.57 2.06
CA TRP A 494 39.98 -2.62 1.75
C TRP A 494 39.35 -2.36 0.40
N VAL A 495 39.31 -3.39 -0.44
CA VAL A 495 38.88 -3.33 -1.85
C VAL A 495 37.79 -4.37 -2.10
N ALA A 496 36.59 -3.97 -2.42
CA ALA A 496 35.51 -4.84 -2.86
C ALA A 496 35.65 -5.16 -4.35
N ALA A 497 35.97 -6.38 -4.71
CA ALA A 497 36.07 -6.84 -6.09
C ALA A 497 34.88 -7.75 -6.41
N THR A 498 34.05 -7.33 -7.37
CA THR A 498 32.82 -8.06 -7.73
C THR A 498 33.11 -9.49 -8.20
N GLY A 499 32.53 -10.47 -7.52
CA GLY A 499 32.74 -11.90 -7.80
C GLY A 499 33.95 -12.53 -7.15
N GLU A 500 34.87 -11.74 -6.57
CA GLU A 500 36.11 -12.23 -5.95
C GLU A 500 36.14 -12.04 -4.42
N GLY A 501 35.19 -11.36 -3.85
CA GLY A 501 35.11 -11.02 -2.43
C GLY A 501 35.84 -9.72 -2.10
N VAL A 502 36.57 -9.72 -0.97
CA VAL A 502 37.25 -8.53 -0.46
C VAL A 502 38.75 -8.77 -0.36
N TYR A 503 39.52 -7.75 -0.79
CA TYR A 503 40.96 -7.73 -0.60
C TYR A 503 41.32 -6.69 0.46
N SER A 504 42.25 -7.03 1.36
CA SER A 504 42.92 -6.08 2.24
C SER A 504 44.38 -5.87 1.79
N TYR A 505 44.78 -4.60 1.71
CA TYR A 505 46.16 -4.24 1.32
C TYR A 505 46.79 -3.29 2.33
N ARG A 506 47.98 -3.65 2.79
CA ARG A 506 48.76 -2.81 3.69
C ARG A 506 49.85 -2.08 2.92
N PHE A 507 49.80 -0.74 2.90
CA PHE A 507 50.75 0.09 2.22
C PHE A 507 52.19 0.01 2.79
N ASP A 508 52.32 -0.26 4.12
CA ASP A 508 53.61 -0.35 4.83
C ASP A 508 54.38 -1.62 4.45
N THR A 509 53.71 -2.73 4.23
CA THR A 509 54.31 -4.06 3.99
C THR A 509 54.11 -4.54 2.57
N GLY A 510 53.24 -3.93 1.79
CA GLY A 510 52.82 -4.43 0.46
C GLY A 510 52.01 -5.74 0.52
N LYS A 511 51.56 -6.15 1.72
CA LYS A 511 50.84 -7.42 1.91
C LYS A 511 49.41 -7.28 1.40
N LEU A 512 49.06 -8.17 0.44
CA LEU A 512 47.69 -8.34 -0.08
C LEU A 512 47.11 -9.65 0.45
N THR A 513 45.89 -9.59 1.03
CA THR A 513 45.15 -10.75 1.51
C THR A 513 43.77 -10.75 0.87
N ASN A 514 43.30 -11.91 0.37
CA ASN A 514 41.96 -12.08 -0.18
C ASN A 514 41.07 -12.82 0.83
N TYR A 515 39.82 -12.33 0.98
CA TYR A 515 38.76 -12.92 1.79
C TYR A 515 37.59 -13.28 0.87
N PRO A 516 37.61 -14.47 0.25
CA PRO A 516 36.49 -14.94 -0.55
C PRO A 516 35.44 -15.60 0.31
N HIS A 517 34.22 -15.70 -0.22
CA HIS A 517 33.17 -16.54 0.32
C HIS A 517 33.56 -18.02 0.27
N ASN A 518 33.42 -18.72 1.39
CA ASN A 518 33.65 -20.15 1.50
C ASN A 518 32.42 -20.85 2.09
N PRO A 519 31.62 -21.58 1.29
CA PRO A 519 30.41 -22.25 1.78
C PRO A 519 30.65 -23.28 2.90
N ALA A 520 31.88 -23.78 3.05
CA ALA A 520 32.23 -24.74 4.11
C ALA A 520 32.59 -24.04 5.45
N ASN A 521 32.78 -22.74 5.45
CA ASN A 521 33.10 -21.95 6.64
C ASN A 521 32.01 -20.88 6.88
N PRO A 522 31.12 -21.08 7.87
CA PRO A 522 30.04 -20.13 8.17
C PRO A 522 30.55 -18.77 8.66
N ASN A 523 31.80 -18.66 9.07
CA ASN A 523 32.41 -17.40 9.50
C ASN A 523 33.25 -16.76 8.36
N SER A 524 33.19 -17.25 7.13
CA SER A 524 33.77 -16.56 5.98
C SER A 524 32.83 -15.44 5.52
N LEU A 525 33.31 -14.57 4.65
CA LEU A 525 32.48 -13.60 3.94
C LEU A 525 31.25 -14.30 3.37
N SER A 526 30.04 -13.73 3.55
CA SER A 526 28.76 -14.38 3.21
C SER A 526 28.52 -14.44 1.70
N ASN A 527 29.14 -13.50 0.93
CA ASN A 527 28.99 -13.37 -0.54
C ASN A 527 30.24 -12.78 -1.17
N ASN A 528 30.59 -13.22 -2.39
CA ASN A 528 31.70 -12.62 -3.15
C ASN A 528 31.34 -11.30 -3.84
N ASN A 529 30.06 -10.94 -3.89
CA ASN A 529 29.59 -9.67 -4.46
C ASN A 529 29.35 -8.68 -3.33
N ILE A 530 30.32 -7.82 -3.08
CA ILE A 530 30.24 -6.76 -2.07
C ILE A 530 29.98 -5.44 -2.80
N ASN A 531 28.93 -4.74 -2.36
CA ASN A 531 28.51 -3.47 -2.95
C ASN A 531 29.22 -2.27 -2.29
N ASN A 532 29.41 -2.29 -0.98
CA ASN A 532 29.98 -1.19 -0.22
C ASN A 532 30.76 -1.69 0.99
N ILE A 533 31.80 -0.95 1.37
CA ILE A 533 32.63 -1.15 2.58
C ILE A 533 32.61 0.13 3.38
N MET A 534 32.36 0.05 4.69
CA MET A 534 32.34 1.18 5.59
C MET A 534 32.98 0.82 6.94
N GLN A 535 33.73 1.76 7.52
CA GLN A 535 34.16 1.66 8.91
C GLN A 535 33.33 2.61 9.77
N ASP A 536 32.73 2.09 10.84
CA ASP A 536 31.99 2.89 11.82
C ASP A 536 32.92 3.62 12.80
N SER A 537 32.36 4.55 13.58
CA SER A 537 33.11 5.35 14.57
C SER A 537 33.70 4.51 15.72
N ASN A 538 33.25 3.28 15.90
CA ASN A 538 33.78 2.31 16.86
C ASN A 538 34.91 1.46 16.28
N GLY A 539 35.23 1.63 14.99
CA GLY A 539 36.28 0.89 14.29
C GLY A 539 35.84 -0.44 13.69
N ASN A 540 34.55 -0.79 13.72
CA ASN A 540 34.05 -1.99 13.05
C ASN A 540 34.00 -1.76 11.54
N LEU A 541 34.43 -2.77 10.78
CA LEU A 541 34.31 -2.79 9.33
C LEU A 541 33.07 -3.56 8.92
N TRP A 542 32.27 -2.93 8.09
CA TRP A 542 30.98 -3.44 7.59
C TRP A 542 31.01 -3.59 6.07
N PHE A 543 30.45 -4.70 5.61
CA PHE A 543 30.43 -5.09 4.20
C PHE A 543 29.00 -5.37 3.77
N SER A 544 28.45 -4.56 2.88
CA SER A 544 27.12 -4.78 2.33
C SER A 544 27.19 -5.75 1.15
N THR A 545 26.35 -6.77 1.15
CA THR A 545 26.38 -7.83 0.16
C THR A 545 25.22 -7.76 -0.83
N SER A 546 25.42 -8.32 -2.00
CA SER A 546 24.41 -8.43 -3.06
C SER A 546 23.62 -9.74 -2.91
N GLY A 547 22.91 -9.91 -1.78
CA GLY A 547 21.98 -11.01 -1.58
C GLY A 547 22.31 -12.01 -0.44
N SER A 548 23.19 -11.61 0.51
CA SER A 548 23.50 -12.41 1.71
C SER A 548 23.52 -11.56 2.99
N GLY A 549 22.92 -10.36 2.97
CA GLY A 549 22.82 -9.50 4.14
C GLY A 549 24.06 -8.63 4.37
N LEU A 550 24.35 -8.35 5.64
CA LEU A 550 25.42 -7.50 6.13
C LEU A 550 26.48 -8.32 6.84
N ASP A 551 27.74 -8.16 6.44
CA ASP A 551 28.87 -8.78 7.12
C ASP A 551 29.63 -7.77 7.98
N ARG A 552 30.06 -8.16 9.17
CA ARG A 552 30.99 -7.45 10.04
C ARG A 552 32.29 -8.21 10.15
N TYR A 553 33.42 -7.57 9.84
CA TYR A 553 34.74 -8.17 10.07
C TYR A 553 35.12 -8.15 11.55
N ARG A 554 35.53 -9.30 12.08
CA ARG A 554 36.05 -9.47 13.43
C ARG A 554 37.56 -9.58 13.37
N LYS A 555 38.22 -8.49 13.73
CA LYS A 555 39.68 -8.36 13.62
C LYS A 555 40.43 -9.37 14.49
N GLU A 556 39.90 -9.75 15.65
CA GLU A 556 40.57 -10.63 16.63
C GLU A 556 40.63 -12.09 16.12
N SER A 557 39.62 -12.55 15.45
CA SER A 557 39.52 -13.92 14.89
C SER A 557 39.86 -13.98 13.39
N ASP A 558 40.06 -12.84 12.74
CA ASP A 558 40.27 -12.70 11.26
C ASP A 558 39.17 -13.40 10.45
N ASP A 559 37.89 -13.16 10.83
CA ASP A 559 36.72 -13.77 10.24
C ASP A 559 35.53 -12.78 10.19
N PHE A 560 34.35 -13.27 9.75
CA PHE A 560 33.16 -12.43 9.54
C PHE A 560 31.96 -12.94 10.36
N GLU A 561 31.14 -12.01 10.79
CA GLU A 561 29.80 -12.21 11.37
C GLU A 561 28.76 -11.70 10.41
N ASN A 562 27.75 -12.51 10.12
CA ASN A 562 26.71 -12.18 9.14
C ASN A 562 25.36 -11.92 9.82
N PHE A 563 24.64 -10.91 9.30
CA PHE A 563 23.28 -10.52 9.67
C PHE A 563 22.39 -10.60 8.44
N ASP A 564 21.31 -11.39 8.52
CA ASP A 564 20.45 -11.69 7.38
C ASP A 564 18.95 -11.49 7.69
N MET A 565 18.14 -11.61 6.63
CA MET A 565 16.68 -11.43 6.72
C MET A 565 16.03 -12.52 7.59
N GLN A 566 16.50 -13.75 7.51
CA GLN A 566 15.85 -14.89 8.17
C GLN A 566 16.12 -14.96 9.68
N LYS A 567 17.35 -14.65 10.09
CA LYS A 567 17.76 -14.73 11.50
C LYS A 567 17.47 -13.45 12.27
N ASP A 568 17.75 -12.30 11.63
CA ASP A 568 17.91 -11.04 12.34
C ASP A 568 16.80 -10.04 12.03
N GLY A 569 15.93 -10.33 11.01
CA GLY A 569 14.80 -9.50 10.67
C GLY A 569 15.13 -8.28 9.77
N LEU A 570 16.22 -8.35 9.01
CA LEU A 570 16.54 -7.40 7.96
C LEU A 570 15.45 -7.41 6.88
N SER A 571 15.16 -6.27 6.25
CA SER A 571 14.13 -6.18 5.21
C SER A 571 14.46 -6.96 3.94
N SER A 572 15.74 -7.07 3.59
CA SER A 572 16.25 -7.79 2.43
C SER A 572 17.73 -8.09 2.56
N ASP A 573 18.15 -9.24 2.07
CA ASP A 573 19.55 -9.66 2.02
C ASP A 573 20.38 -8.92 0.94
N CYS A 574 19.73 -8.18 0.03
CA CYS A 574 20.41 -7.33 -0.94
C CYS A 574 20.58 -5.91 -0.39
N ILE A 575 21.77 -5.60 0.08
CA ILE A 575 22.14 -4.29 0.63
C ILE A 575 23.05 -3.57 -0.37
N TYR A 576 22.67 -2.37 -0.78
CA TYR A 576 23.44 -1.54 -1.70
C TYR A 576 24.52 -0.73 -1.01
N GLU A 577 24.20 -0.17 0.16
CA GLU A 577 25.10 0.69 0.91
C GLU A 577 24.80 0.66 2.40
N VAL A 578 25.84 0.84 3.22
CA VAL A 578 25.75 0.99 4.67
C VAL A 578 26.42 2.30 5.08
N PHE A 579 25.79 2.99 6.04
CA PHE A 579 26.27 4.25 6.59
C PHE A 579 26.04 4.28 8.11
N GLU A 580 26.88 4.97 8.86
CA GLU A 580 26.67 5.13 10.31
C GLU A 580 25.73 6.29 10.58
N SER A 581 24.80 6.12 11.53
CA SER A 581 23.91 7.19 12.00
C SER A 581 24.70 8.38 12.52
N SER A 582 24.29 9.59 12.12
CA SER A 582 24.89 10.84 12.62
C SER A 582 24.48 11.21 14.05
N ILE A 583 23.39 10.60 14.56
CA ILE A 583 22.80 10.93 15.87
C ILE A 583 23.01 9.85 16.92
N GLN A 584 23.18 8.59 16.53
CA GLN A 584 23.31 7.46 17.45
C GLN A 584 24.50 6.56 17.06
N LYS A 585 25.55 6.56 17.87
CA LYS A 585 26.70 5.69 17.65
C LYS A 585 26.30 4.22 17.73
N GLY A 586 26.79 3.42 16.78
CA GLY A 586 26.48 2.00 16.67
C GLY A 586 25.15 1.68 15.98
N HIS A 587 24.41 2.69 15.52
CA HIS A 587 23.28 2.52 14.61
C HIS A 587 23.76 2.67 13.18
N LEU A 588 23.32 1.76 12.32
CA LEU A 588 23.67 1.75 10.90
C LEU A 588 22.43 2.00 10.06
N LEU A 589 22.58 2.80 9.04
CA LEU A 589 21.58 3.07 8.02
C LEU A 589 21.90 2.20 6.79
N LEU A 590 20.97 1.39 6.35
CA LEU A 590 21.17 0.40 5.29
C LEU A 590 20.21 0.67 4.15
N ILE A 591 20.71 0.81 2.93
CA ILE A 591 19.87 0.82 1.74
C ILE A 591 19.72 -0.61 1.23
N THR A 592 18.47 -1.05 1.07
CA THR A 592 18.15 -2.36 0.51
C THR A 592 17.32 -2.20 -0.77
N ASN A 593 17.18 -3.27 -1.54
CA ASN A 593 16.30 -3.28 -2.72
C ASN A 593 14.80 -3.18 -2.37
N GLN A 594 14.41 -3.27 -1.07
CA GLN A 594 13.03 -3.13 -0.59
C GLN A 594 12.79 -1.81 0.16
N GLY A 595 13.79 -0.92 0.20
CA GLY A 595 13.71 0.35 0.89
C GLY A 595 14.92 0.59 1.78
N PHE A 596 14.67 1.03 2.99
CA PHE A 596 15.66 1.49 3.93
C PHE A 596 15.49 0.73 5.26
N SER A 597 16.61 0.35 5.90
CA SER A 597 16.61 -0.26 7.22
C SER A 597 17.57 0.48 8.14
N GLU A 598 17.22 0.63 9.41
CA GLU A 598 18.10 1.05 10.47
C GLU A 598 18.46 -0.16 11.32
N PHE A 599 19.72 -0.39 11.57
CA PHE A 599 20.23 -1.46 12.42
C PHE A 599 20.77 -0.88 13.74
N ASP A 600 20.06 -1.10 14.81
CA ASP A 600 20.51 -0.87 16.18
C ASP A 600 21.43 -2.04 16.58
N TYR A 601 22.72 -1.91 16.27
CA TYR A 601 23.69 -2.97 16.51
C TYR A 601 23.87 -3.29 18.00
N PRO A 602 23.91 -2.33 18.93
CA PRO A 602 23.96 -2.61 20.37
C PRO A 602 22.84 -3.51 20.90
N ASN A 603 21.63 -3.36 20.37
CA ASN A 603 20.45 -4.13 20.76
C ASN A 603 20.12 -5.28 19.78
N GLN A 604 20.89 -5.45 18.71
CA GLN A 604 20.71 -6.48 17.66
C GLN A 604 19.30 -6.41 17.04
N LYS A 605 18.83 -5.21 16.67
CA LYS A 605 17.48 -5.00 16.20
C LYS A 605 17.43 -4.18 14.91
N PHE A 606 16.64 -4.66 13.92
CA PHE A 606 16.37 -3.94 12.70
C PHE A 606 15.03 -3.20 12.76
N TYR A 607 15.01 -1.98 12.23
CA TYR A 607 13.81 -1.19 11.95
C TYR A 607 13.72 -0.98 10.44
N ASN A 608 12.65 -1.46 9.81
CA ASN A 608 12.53 -1.50 8.36
C ASN A 608 11.52 -0.46 7.86
N TYR A 609 11.90 0.31 6.86
CA TYR A 609 11.12 1.37 6.23
C TYR A 609 10.95 1.06 4.75
N GLY A 610 9.80 0.52 4.37
CA GLY A 610 9.44 0.17 3.00
C GLY A 610 8.28 1.00 2.46
N THR A 611 7.89 0.75 1.23
CA THR A 611 6.74 1.42 0.59
C THR A 611 5.44 1.28 1.39
N GLU A 612 5.33 0.22 2.18
CA GLU A 612 4.19 -0.03 3.06
C GLU A 612 4.12 0.94 4.23
N ASN A 613 5.27 1.41 4.68
CA ASN A 613 5.40 2.37 5.76
C ASN A 613 5.52 3.81 5.21
N GLY A 614 5.15 4.04 3.95
CA GLY A 614 5.20 5.36 3.32
C GLY A 614 6.56 5.75 2.76
N PHE A 615 7.53 4.84 2.67
CA PHE A 615 8.80 5.11 2.00
C PHE A 615 8.56 5.39 0.50
N PRO A 616 9.00 6.55 -0.03
CA PRO A 616 8.47 7.04 -1.29
C PRO A 616 9.21 6.58 -2.55
N LEU A 617 10.34 5.87 -2.43
CA LEU A 617 11.07 5.33 -3.57
C LEU A 617 10.73 3.87 -3.82
N THR A 618 10.37 3.55 -5.04
CA THR A 618 10.10 2.16 -5.48
C THR A 618 11.37 1.39 -5.81
N ALA A 619 12.44 2.08 -6.18
CA ALA A 619 13.76 1.52 -6.42
C ALA A 619 14.83 2.55 -6.07
N VAL A 620 15.75 2.13 -5.23
CA VAL A 620 16.96 2.89 -4.84
C VAL A 620 18.13 2.51 -5.73
N ASN A 621 19.09 3.42 -5.88
CA ASN A 621 20.28 3.18 -6.66
C ASN A 621 21.47 2.80 -5.77
N GLU A 622 22.44 2.13 -6.32
CA GLU A 622 23.69 1.74 -5.64
C GLU A 622 24.50 2.98 -5.26
N ASN A 623 25.12 2.97 -4.07
CA ASN A 623 25.98 4.05 -3.56
C ASN A 623 25.32 5.43 -3.63
N ALA A 624 24.04 5.52 -3.34
CA ALA A 624 23.23 6.74 -3.43
C ALA A 624 22.72 7.25 -2.08
N LEU A 625 23.33 6.83 -0.99
CA LEU A 625 23.08 7.34 0.37
C LEU A 625 24.14 8.39 0.73
N PHE A 626 23.68 9.47 1.33
CA PHE A 626 24.58 10.49 1.90
C PHE A 626 23.94 11.14 3.12
N VAL A 627 24.72 11.30 4.17
CA VAL A 627 24.31 12.02 5.38
C VAL A 627 25.10 13.32 5.45
N THR A 628 24.42 14.44 5.49
CA THR A 628 25.02 15.76 5.61
C THR A 628 25.57 16.03 7.01
N HIS A 629 26.43 17.01 7.15
CA HIS A 629 27.04 17.39 8.46
C HIS A 629 26.01 17.77 9.52
N ASP A 630 24.81 18.21 9.12
CA ASP A 630 23.71 18.60 10.01
C ASP A 630 22.69 17.48 10.27
N GLY A 631 22.92 16.29 9.69
CA GLY A 631 22.14 15.09 9.95
C GLY A 631 20.91 14.91 9.06
N GLU A 632 20.83 15.61 7.92
CA GLU A 632 19.86 15.31 6.87
C GLU A 632 20.39 14.16 6.01
N VAL A 633 19.57 13.12 5.83
CA VAL A 633 19.89 11.95 5.03
C VAL A 633 19.31 12.13 3.63
N PHE A 634 20.14 12.00 2.61
CA PHE A 634 19.75 12.01 1.20
C PHE A 634 19.86 10.61 0.62
N LEU A 635 18.86 10.20 -0.15
CA LEU A 635 18.78 8.89 -0.76
C LEU A 635 18.38 9.01 -2.22
N GLY A 636 19.23 8.54 -3.12
CA GLY A 636 18.99 8.54 -4.56
C GLY A 636 18.31 7.26 -5.05
N GLY A 637 17.52 7.42 -6.10
CA GLY A 637 16.84 6.31 -6.77
C GLY A 637 16.82 6.48 -8.28
N ILE A 638 16.07 5.65 -8.96
CA ILE A 638 15.85 5.71 -10.41
C ILE A 638 14.75 6.70 -10.84
N GLN A 639 14.03 7.27 -9.87
CA GLN A 639 12.92 8.22 -10.07
C GLN A 639 13.17 9.56 -9.38
N GLY A 640 14.42 9.90 -9.11
CA GLY A 640 14.81 11.10 -8.36
C GLY A 640 15.48 10.77 -7.05
N MET A 641 15.37 11.69 -6.10
CA MET A 641 16.00 11.64 -4.79
C MET A 641 14.99 12.00 -3.70
N ILE A 642 15.21 11.50 -2.51
CA ILE A 642 14.50 11.94 -1.30
C ILE A 642 15.50 12.43 -0.26
N SER A 643 15.04 13.27 0.68
CA SER A 643 15.74 13.48 1.96
C SER A 643 14.80 13.30 3.14
N PHE A 644 15.41 13.05 4.30
CA PHE A 644 14.74 13.00 5.59
C PHE A 644 15.73 13.30 6.73
N TRP A 645 15.19 13.67 7.89
CA TRP A 645 15.99 13.84 9.09
C TRP A 645 15.92 12.59 9.94
N GLU A 646 17.05 11.98 10.33
CA GLU A 646 17.08 10.76 11.15
C GLU A 646 16.24 10.90 12.43
N LYS A 647 16.29 12.04 13.11
CA LYS A 647 15.50 12.34 14.31
C LYS A 647 13.98 12.26 14.11
N LYS A 648 13.51 12.31 12.85
CA LYS A 648 12.09 12.18 12.49
C LYS A 648 11.68 10.76 12.15
N LEU A 649 12.59 9.79 12.08
CA LEU A 649 12.28 8.40 11.81
C LEU A 649 11.55 7.73 12.99
N HIS A 650 11.94 8.11 14.22
CA HIS A 650 11.34 7.58 15.43
C HIS A 650 10.20 8.48 15.89
N PHE A 651 9.00 8.23 15.40
CA PHE A 651 7.79 8.92 15.84
C PHE A 651 7.01 8.08 16.84
N SER A 652 6.30 8.74 17.76
CA SER A 652 5.39 8.06 18.67
C SER A 652 4.20 7.49 17.91
N PRO A 653 3.99 6.18 17.97
CA PRO A 653 2.87 5.57 17.26
C PRO A 653 1.53 6.10 17.76
N LYS A 654 0.62 6.41 16.84
CA LYS A 654 -0.74 6.88 17.15
C LYS A 654 -1.68 5.72 17.41
N SER A 655 -2.56 5.88 18.38
CA SER A 655 -3.65 4.93 18.63
C SER A 655 -4.71 5.01 17.53
N TYR A 656 -5.40 3.89 17.30
CA TYR A 656 -6.50 3.77 16.34
C TYR A 656 -7.53 2.74 16.82
N ASN A 657 -8.68 2.69 16.14
CA ASN A 657 -9.72 1.70 16.43
C ASN A 657 -9.67 0.56 15.41
N ILE A 658 -9.90 -0.67 15.90
CA ILE A 658 -10.17 -1.83 15.06
C ILE A 658 -11.69 -2.03 15.06
N LEU A 659 -12.30 -2.04 13.88
CA LEU A 659 -13.75 -2.07 13.69
C LEU A 659 -14.15 -3.28 12.83
N LEU A 660 -15.29 -3.87 13.13
CA LEU A 660 -15.91 -4.84 12.24
C LEU A 660 -16.73 -4.06 11.19
N SER A 661 -16.38 -4.19 9.91
CA SER A 661 -16.93 -3.34 8.86
C SER A 661 -18.06 -3.99 8.08
N ARG A 662 -17.97 -5.30 7.83
CA ARG A 662 -18.91 -6.04 7.01
C ARG A 662 -19.03 -7.51 7.44
N LEU A 663 -20.24 -8.03 7.37
CA LEU A 663 -20.53 -9.45 7.56
C LEU A 663 -21.07 -10.04 6.26
N LEU A 664 -20.48 -11.14 5.81
CA LEU A 664 -21.00 -11.93 4.70
C LEU A 664 -21.38 -13.30 5.24
N VAL A 665 -22.55 -13.79 4.85
CA VAL A 665 -23.01 -15.15 5.16
C VAL A 665 -23.32 -15.85 3.84
N ASN A 666 -22.69 -17.01 3.62
CA ASN A 666 -22.77 -17.75 2.36
C ASN A 666 -22.41 -16.86 1.14
N GLY A 667 -21.42 -15.97 1.30
CA GLY A 667 -20.94 -15.06 0.26
C GLY A 667 -21.83 -13.86 -0.04
N LYS A 668 -22.93 -13.66 0.71
CA LYS A 668 -23.81 -12.49 0.58
C LYS A 668 -23.63 -11.54 1.77
N GLU A 669 -23.55 -10.24 1.50
CA GLU A 669 -23.50 -9.22 2.54
C GLU A 669 -24.81 -9.22 3.33
N VAL A 670 -24.68 -9.16 4.66
CA VAL A 670 -25.79 -9.05 5.62
C VAL A 670 -25.86 -7.61 6.10
N THR A 671 -27.05 -7.01 5.98
CA THR A 671 -27.30 -5.62 6.39
C THR A 671 -28.33 -5.56 7.52
N PRO A 672 -28.32 -4.48 8.34
CA PRO A 672 -29.28 -4.35 9.43
C PRO A 672 -30.74 -4.42 8.94
N GLY A 673 -31.51 -5.35 9.54
CA GLY A 673 -32.94 -5.54 9.24
C GLY A 673 -33.24 -6.16 7.88
N ASP A 674 -32.30 -6.88 7.27
CA ASP A 674 -32.53 -7.67 6.06
C ASP A 674 -33.32 -8.97 6.34
N GLU A 675 -33.66 -9.70 5.29
CA GLU A 675 -34.45 -10.96 5.37
C GLU A 675 -33.76 -12.06 6.18
N THR A 676 -32.44 -11.97 6.41
CA THR A 676 -31.70 -12.98 7.17
C THR A 676 -32.01 -12.92 8.66
N GLY A 677 -32.34 -11.72 9.19
CA GLY A 677 -32.59 -11.45 10.59
C GLY A 677 -31.37 -11.68 11.49
N ILE A 678 -30.14 -11.70 10.92
CA ILE A 678 -28.91 -11.92 11.68
C ILE A 678 -28.46 -10.63 12.38
N LEU A 679 -28.60 -9.48 11.71
CA LEU A 679 -28.22 -8.17 12.22
C LEU A 679 -29.45 -7.29 12.45
N GLU A 680 -29.62 -6.82 13.69
CA GLU A 680 -30.54 -5.75 14.02
C GLU A 680 -29.87 -4.38 13.87
N GLN A 681 -28.56 -4.33 14.14
CA GLN A 681 -27.69 -3.17 14.00
C GLN A 681 -26.51 -3.52 13.10
N SER A 682 -25.77 -2.49 12.65
CA SER A 682 -24.54 -2.72 11.88
C SER A 682 -23.55 -3.56 12.68
N ILE A 683 -22.74 -4.36 11.98
CA ILE A 683 -21.82 -5.32 12.62
C ILE A 683 -20.87 -4.65 13.61
N CYS A 684 -20.47 -3.39 13.38
CA CYS A 684 -19.62 -2.64 14.31
C CYS A 684 -20.30 -2.28 15.63
N HIS A 685 -21.64 -2.32 15.70
CA HIS A 685 -22.43 -2.06 16.92
C HIS A 685 -23.06 -3.34 17.48
N THR A 686 -22.79 -4.49 16.86
CA THR A 686 -23.37 -5.78 17.25
C THR A 686 -22.36 -6.60 18.04
N PRO A 687 -22.59 -6.87 19.34
CA PRO A 687 -21.67 -7.64 20.17
C PRO A 687 -21.81 -9.16 19.96
N GLU A 688 -22.95 -9.62 19.42
CA GLU A 688 -23.30 -11.03 19.27
C GLU A 688 -24.05 -11.27 17.96
N ILE A 689 -23.69 -12.33 17.22
CA ILE A 689 -24.45 -12.81 16.07
C ILE A 689 -24.87 -14.26 16.26
N LYS A 690 -26.05 -14.62 15.73
CA LYS A 690 -26.59 -15.98 15.76
C LYS A 690 -26.69 -16.52 14.35
N LEU A 691 -25.97 -17.58 14.06
CA LEU A 691 -25.97 -18.26 12.77
C LEU A 691 -26.72 -19.58 12.87
N ARG A 692 -27.55 -19.87 11.86
CA ARG A 692 -28.19 -21.18 11.73
C ARG A 692 -27.19 -22.20 11.20
N ALA A 693 -27.45 -23.47 11.38
CA ALA A 693 -26.55 -24.53 10.92
C ALA A 693 -26.22 -24.49 9.40
N ASN A 694 -27.16 -24.00 8.57
CA ASN A 694 -26.95 -23.81 7.12
C ASN A 694 -26.24 -22.48 6.78
N GLN A 695 -25.88 -21.67 7.77
CA GLN A 695 -25.18 -20.38 7.69
C GLN A 695 -23.78 -20.48 8.29
N SER A 696 -23.21 -21.67 8.40
CA SER A 696 -21.92 -21.94 9.02
C SER A 696 -20.71 -21.47 8.21
N MET A 697 -20.92 -21.00 6.98
CA MET A 697 -19.91 -20.27 6.19
C MET A 697 -20.14 -18.77 6.34
N PHE A 698 -19.24 -18.08 7.00
CA PHE A 698 -19.32 -16.64 7.13
C PHE A 698 -17.95 -16.00 6.97
N SER A 699 -17.96 -14.74 6.57
CA SER A 699 -16.77 -13.91 6.47
C SER A 699 -17.02 -12.59 7.19
N ILE A 700 -16.06 -12.16 7.99
CA ILE A 700 -16.08 -10.88 8.68
C ILE A 700 -14.92 -10.05 8.14
N GLU A 701 -15.25 -8.86 7.65
CA GLU A 701 -14.27 -7.88 7.27
C GLU A 701 -14.03 -6.93 8.43
N TYR A 702 -12.76 -6.70 8.75
CA TYR A 702 -12.37 -5.68 9.70
C TYR A 702 -11.79 -4.46 8.97
N ALA A 703 -11.86 -3.32 9.61
CA ALA A 703 -11.25 -2.08 9.17
C ALA A 703 -10.51 -1.43 10.34
N THR A 704 -9.56 -0.56 10.04
CA THR A 704 -8.86 0.22 11.06
C THR A 704 -8.99 1.70 10.75
N SER A 705 -9.22 2.53 11.76
CA SER A 705 -9.18 3.99 11.61
C SER A 705 -7.75 4.54 11.53
N ASN A 706 -6.83 3.72 11.01
CA ASN A 706 -5.43 4.07 10.81
C ASN A 706 -5.16 4.36 9.33
N PHE A 707 -5.11 5.64 8.99
CA PHE A 707 -4.90 6.11 7.62
C PHE A 707 -3.44 6.50 7.34
N ILE A 708 -2.57 6.33 8.34
CA ILE A 708 -1.16 6.69 8.25
C ILE A 708 -0.34 5.46 7.87
N PRO A 709 0.25 5.40 6.64
CA PRO A 709 1.03 4.24 6.22
C PRO A 709 2.17 3.90 7.19
N ALA A 710 2.88 4.90 7.68
CA ALA A 710 3.98 4.73 8.62
C ALA A 710 3.56 4.22 10.03
N ASN A 711 2.26 4.33 10.37
CA ASN A 711 1.70 3.85 11.65
C ASN A 711 1.04 2.47 11.54
N ARG A 712 1.19 1.77 10.41
CA ARG A 712 0.58 0.44 10.21
C ARG A 712 1.23 -0.59 11.09
N ASP A 713 0.38 -1.45 11.65
CA ASP A 713 0.76 -2.59 12.47
C ASP A 713 0.25 -3.88 11.84
N GLU A 714 0.83 -4.97 12.25
CA GLU A 714 0.31 -6.29 11.96
C GLU A 714 -0.93 -6.55 12.82
N ILE A 715 -2.00 -7.02 12.17
CA ILE A 715 -3.24 -7.38 12.84
C ILE A 715 -3.30 -8.90 12.99
N LEU A 716 -3.57 -9.31 14.22
CA LEU A 716 -3.70 -10.70 14.62
C LEU A 716 -5.16 -11.03 14.88
N TYR A 717 -5.59 -12.23 14.51
CA TYR A 717 -6.93 -12.69 14.83
C TYR A 717 -6.95 -14.15 15.28
N ARG A 718 -7.92 -14.49 16.11
CA ARG A 718 -8.23 -15.88 16.48
C ARG A 718 -9.72 -16.05 16.73
N LEU A 719 -10.18 -17.27 16.58
CA LEU A 719 -11.55 -17.64 16.91
C LEU A 719 -11.49 -18.55 18.16
N GLU A 720 -11.69 -17.97 19.34
CA GLU A 720 -11.73 -18.69 20.60
C GLU A 720 -12.86 -19.72 20.60
N GLY A 721 -12.58 -20.93 21.05
CA GLY A 721 -13.49 -22.07 20.95
C GLY A 721 -13.31 -22.90 19.69
N PHE A 722 -12.52 -22.41 18.70
CA PHE A 722 -12.11 -23.14 17.50
C PHE A 722 -10.60 -23.44 17.50
N SER A 723 -9.77 -22.41 17.74
CA SER A 723 -8.32 -22.52 17.85
C SER A 723 -7.79 -21.47 18.82
N ASP A 724 -6.77 -21.82 19.61
CA ASP A 724 -6.07 -20.89 20.50
C ASP A 724 -4.88 -20.19 19.82
N GLU A 725 -4.51 -20.61 18.61
CA GLU A 725 -3.42 -20.03 17.85
C GLU A 725 -3.83 -18.69 17.22
N TRP A 726 -2.89 -17.74 17.21
CA TRP A 726 -3.06 -16.47 16.54
C TRP A 726 -2.71 -16.61 15.06
N ASN A 727 -3.62 -16.16 14.21
CA ASN A 727 -3.40 -16.06 12.79
C ASN A 727 -2.98 -14.63 12.44
N HIS A 728 -2.06 -14.50 11.50
CA HIS A 728 -1.58 -13.23 10.95
C HIS A 728 -2.40 -12.86 9.73
N THR A 729 -2.78 -11.59 9.62
CA THR A 729 -3.39 -11.08 8.38
C THR A 729 -2.29 -10.74 7.39
N TYR A 730 -2.30 -11.41 6.24
CA TYR A 730 -1.42 -11.02 5.14
C TYR A 730 -1.83 -9.68 4.53
N ARG A 731 -0.87 -8.95 3.99
CA ARG A 731 -0.99 -7.64 3.36
C ARG A 731 -2.29 -7.48 2.56
N LYS A 732 -3.09 -6.46 2.87
CA LYS A 732 -4.40 -6.14 2.25
C LYS A 732 -5.53 -7.18 2.45
N GLN A 733 -5.32 -8.25 3.20
CA GLN A 733 -6.39 -9.19 3.48
C GLN A 733 -7.11 -8.76 4.75
N THR A 734 -8.24 -8.08 4.58
CA THR A 734 -9.09 -7.62 5.70
C THR A 734 -10.28 -8.53 5.97
N LEU A 735 -10.48 -9.54 5.12
CA LEU A 735 -11.59 -10.48 5.20
C LEU A 735 -11.16 -11.79 5.88
N ILE A 736 -11.76 -12.09 7.01
CA ILE A 736 -11.56 -13.31 7.81
C ILE A 736 -12.70 -14.26 7.53
N THR A 737 -12.42 -15.45 7.01
CA THR A 737 -13.44 -16.43 6.61
C THR A 737 -13.32 -17.70 7.41
N TYR A 738 -14.46 -18.16 7.95
CA TYR A 738 -14.60 -19.46 8.60
C TYR A 738 -15.70 -20.27 7.91
N THR A 739 -15.48 -21.58 7.81
CA THR A 739 -16.42 -22.50 7.18
C THR A 739 -16.63 -23.74 8.08
N ASN A 740 -17.83 -24.30 8.03
CA ASN A 740 -18.16 -25.57 8.71
C ASN A 740 -17.91 -25.59 10.22
N LEU A 741 -18.24 -24.49 10.92
CA LEU A 741 -18.18 -24.51 12.37
C LEU A 741 -19.26 -25.42 12.95
N ASN A 742 -18.88 -26.21 13.93
CA ASN A 742 -19.82 -27.01 14.71
C ASN A 742 -20.77 -26.12 15.51
N PRO A 743 -21.97 -26.60 15.88
CA PRO A 743 -22.83 -25.87 16.81
C PRO A 743 -22.09 -25.57 18.12
N GLY A 744 -22.09 -24.29 18.51
CA GLY A 744 -21.36 -23.85 19.70
C GLY A 744 -21.27 -22.33 19.81
N LYS A 745 -20.53 -21.88 20.82
CA LYS A 745 -20.22 -20.46 21.06
C LYS A 745 -18.75 -20.22 20.75
N TYR A 746 -18.48 -19.22 19.94
CA TYR A 746 -17.14 -18.81 19.53
C TYR A 746 -16.98 -17.33 19.76
N THR A 747 -15.77 -16.87 20.08
CA THR A 747 -15.47 -15.45 20.16
C THR A 747 -14.37 -15.13 19.15
N LEU A 748 -14.72 -14.35 18.13
CA LEU A 748 -13.72 -13.76 17.23
C LEU A 748 -13.05 -12.62 17.97
N VAL A 749 -11.72 -12.69 18.10
CA VAL A 749 -10.89 -11.63 18.69
C VAL A 749 -9.92 -11.15 17.62
N ILE A 750 -9.92 -9.85 17.36
CA ILE A 750 -9.00 -9.18 16.44
C ILE A 750 -8.24 -8.12 17.23
N LYS A 751 -6.91 -8.17 17.18
CA LYS A 751 -6.05 -7.23 17.89
C LYS A 751 -4.88 -6.77 17.04
N SER A 752 -4.29 -5.64 17.39
CA SER A 752 -2.98 -5.23 16.90
C SER A 752 -1.88 -6.00 17.62
N GLN A 753 -0.75 -6.22 16.93
CA GLN A 753 0.48 -6.68 17.56
C GLN A 753 1.00 -5.66 18.59
N ARG A 754 0.66 -4.37 18.42
CA ARG A 754 1.02 -3.30 19.33
C ARG A 754 0.11 -3.28 20.56
N ASP A 755 0.73 -3.15 21.73
CA ASP A 755 0.01 -2.98 22.99
C ASP A 755 -0.71 -1.61 23.05
N GLY A 756 -1.82 -1.56 23.78
CA GLY A 756 -2.60 -0.34 24.00
C GLY A 756 -3.63 -0.03 22.91
N ILE A 757 -3.73 -0.82 21.84
CA ILE A 757 -4.82 -0.74 20.86
C ILE A 757 -5.97 -1.60 21.33
N LYS A 758 -7.20 -1.05 21.32
CA LYS A 758 -8.40 -1.76 21.77
C LYS A 758 -8.72 -2.92 20.82
N GLU A 759 -8.90 -4.11 21.39
CA GLU A 759 -9.30 -5.31 20.64
C GLU A 759 -10.76 -5.19 20.17
N ALA A 760 -11.05 -5.69 18.97
CA ALA A 760 -12.42 -5.94 18.50
C ALA A 760 -12.83 -7.37 18.83
N LYS A 761 -14.03 -7.53 19.42
CA LYS A 761 -14.58 -8.84 19.83
C LYS A 761 -15.98 -9.02 19.31
N LEU A 762 -16.28 -10.23 18.81
CA LEU A 762 -17.61 -10.61 18.37
C LEU A 762 -17.94 -12.01 18.87
N LEU A 763 -19.02 -12.14 19.61
CA LEU A 763 -19.56 -13.44 20.00
C LEU A 763 -20.38 -14.03 18.83
N ILE A 764 -20.02 -15.23 18.41
CA ILE A 764 -20.66 -15.96 17.32
C ILE A 764 -21.28 -17.22 17.87
N ILE A 765 -22.59 -17.34 17.78
CA ILE A 765 -23.34 -18.50 18.24
C ILE A 765 -23.84 -19.24 17.01
N VAL A 766 -23.31 -20.45 16.80
CA VAL A 766 -23.79 -21.37 15.75
C VAL A 766 -24.84 -22.28 16.37
N LEU A 767 -26.06 -22.15 15.91
CA LEU A 767 -27.18 -22.94 16.39
C LEU A 767 -27.13 -24.35 15.81
N PRO A 768 -27.48 -25.39 16.58
CA PRO A 768 -27.55 -26.75 16.08
C PRO A 768 -28.69 -26.89 15.05
N SER A 769 -28.53 -27.80 14.13
CA SER A 769 -29.58 -28.22 13.22
C SER A 769 -30.77 -28.75 14.01
N TRP A 770 -31.99 -28.60 13.48
CA TRP A 770 -33.19 -29.07 14.18
C TRP A 770 -33.10 -30.55 14.60
N TYR A 771 -32.39 -31.34 13.80
CA TYR A 771 -32.18 -32.77 14.05
C TYR A 771 -31.03 -33.08 15.05
N GLU A 772 -30.28 -32.10 15.47
CA GLU A 772 -29.21 -32.18 16.50
C GLU A 772 -29.62 -31.55 17.83
N THR A 773 -30.88 -31.15 17.95
CA THR A 773 -31.41 -30.57 19.19
C THR A 773 -31.75 -31.66 20.18
N TRP A 774 -31.73 -31.32 21.50
CA TRP A 774 -32.05 -32.28 22.57
C TRP A 774 -33.42 -32.94 22.39
N TRP A 775 -34.41 -32.19 21.88
CA TRP A 775 -35.77 -32.73 21.62
C TRP A 775 -35.79 -33.65 20.38
N ALA A 776 -34.92 -33.41 19.38
CA ALA A 776 -34.77 -34.33 18.24
C ALA A 776 -34.16 -35.65 18.70
N TYR A 777 -33.15 -35.63 19.56
CA TYR A 777 -32.58 -36.84 20.16
C TYR A 777 -33.62 -37.55 21.02
N LEU A 778 -34.50 -36.81 21.73
CA LEU A 778 -35.64 -37.41 22.48
C LEU A 778 -36.60 -38.13 21.52
N ILE A 779 -36.94 -37.48 20.37
CA ILE A 779 -37.75 -38.08 19.32
C ILE A 779 -37.06 -39.32 18.74
N TYR A 780 -35.78 -39.23 18.41
CA TYR A 780 -35.04 -40.41 17.91
C TYR A 780 -35.02 -41.54 18.92
N THR A 781 -34.88 -41.24 20.20
CA THR A 781 -34.91 -42.21 21.28
C THR A 781 -36.30 -42.85 21.36
N ILE A 782 -37.37 -42.04 21.31
CA ILE A 782 -38.76 -42.53 21.33
C ILE A 782 -39.05 -43.38 20.09
N VAL A 783 -38.62 -42.90 18.90
CA VAL A 783 -38.83 -43.67 17.65
C VAL A 783 -38.02 -44.97 17.69
N THR A 784 -36.79 -44.95 18.22
CA THR A 784 -35.93 -46.14 18.34
C THR A 784 -36.56 -47.14 19.36
N ILE A 785 -37.05 -46.66 20.50
CA ILE A 785 -37.74 -47.50 21.51
C ILE A 785 -39.02 -48.04 20.92
N SER A 786 -39.82 -47.19 20.20
CA SER A 786 -41.04 -47.67 19.56
C SER A 786 -40.77 -48.69 18.47
N LEU A 787 -39.74 -48.51 17.68
CA LEU A 787 -39.31 -49.46 16.66
C LEU A 787 -38.81 -50.77 17.29
N LEU A 788 -38.04 -50.69 18.38
CA LEU A 788 -37.61 -51.88 19.14
C LEU A 788 -38.79 -52.61 19.73
N TRP A 789 -39.73 -51.86 20.32
CA TRP A 789 -40.97 -52.44 20.88
C TRP A 789 -41.78 -53.08 19.75
N TYR A 790 -41.92 -52.38 18.58
CA TYR A 790 -42.59 -52.97 17.42
C TYR A 790 -41.86 -54.23 16.88
N LEU A 791 -40.55 -54.19 16.80
CA LEU A 791 -39.73 -55.34 16.38
C LEU A 791 -39.88 -56.52 17.36
N ILE A 792 -39.89 -56.24 18.71
CA ILE A 792 -40.09 -57.24 19.71
C ILE A 792 -41.51 -57.83 19.62
N GLN A 793 -42.52 -56.98 19.43
CA GLN A 793 -43.88 -57.46 19.22
C GLN A 793 -44.02 -58.33 17.94
N ASN A 794 -43.38 -57.82 16.86
CA ASN A 794 -43.35 -58.58 15.62
C ASN A 794 -42.52 -59.88 15.69
N TYR A 795 -41.42 -59.84 16.43
CA TYR A 795 -40.58 -60.99 16.72
C TYR A 795 -41.36 -62.01 17.58
N ASN A 796 -42.05 -61.57 18.64
CA ASN A 796 -42.90 -62.40 19.44
C ASN A 796 -44.12 -62.98 18.69
N SER A 797 -44.70 -62.18 17.79
CA SER A 797 -45.75 -62.61 16.86
C SER A 797 -45.20 -63.63 15.82
N ARG A 798 -43.96 -63.42 15.34
CA ARG A 798 -43.31 -64.36 14.41
C ARG A 798 -42.82 -65.62 15.08
N ILE A 799 -42.46 -65.59 16.36
CA ILE A 799 -42.16 -66.80 17.14
C ILE A 799 -43.40 -67.67 17.22
N LYS A 800 -44.57 -67.09 17.57
CA LYS A 800 -45.86 -67.78 17.54
C LYS A 800 -46.22 -68.31 16.14
N LEU A 801 -45.82 -67.59 15.10
CA LEU A 801 -46.06 -68.07 13.70
C LEU A 801 -44.97 -69.02 13.18
N ARG A 802 -43.76 -68.97 13.74
CA ARG A 802 -42.65 -69.85 13.33
C ARG A 802 -42.73 -71.27 13.86
N GLU A 803 -43.47 -71.45 14.91
CA GLU A 803 -43.77 -72.86 15.35
C GLU A 803 -44.64 -73.63 14.38
N SER A 804 -45.40 -72.94 13.52
CA SER A 804 -46.22 -73.56 12.48
C SER A 804 -45.59 -73.64 11.09
N LEU A 805 -44.46 -72.97 10.83
CA LEU A 805 -43.86 -72.92 9.50
C LEU A 805 -42.40 -73.42 9.38
N LYS A 806 -41.97 -74.20 10.37
CA LYS A 806 -40.55 -74.61 10.49
C LYS A 806 -40.07 -75.64 9.51
N TYR A 807 -40.90 -76.08 8.56
CA TYR A 807 -40.55 -77.16 7.66
C TYR A 807 -40.31 -76.81 6.19
N GLU A 808 -40.63 -75.65 5.69
CA GLU A 808 -40.62 -75.45 4.23
C GLU A 808 -39.61 -74.43 3.66
N LYS A 809 -38.83 -73.72 4.45
CA LYS A 809 -38.03 -72.64 3.91
C LYS A 809 -36.50 -72.67 4.13
N LYS A 810 -35.95 -73.86 4.19
CA LYS A 810 -34.48 -74.01 4.38
C LYS A 810 -33.64 -73.98 3.09
N HIS A 811 -34.21 -73.70 1.91
CA HIS A 811 -33.47 -73.92 0.66
C HIS A 811 -33.36 -72.70 -0.29
N ILE A 812 -33.89 -71.55 0.02
CA ILE A 812 -33.87 -70.40 -0.93
C ILE A 812 -32.97 -69.18 -0.47
N GLU A 813 -32.59 -69.13 0.83
CA GLU A 813 -32.00 -67.88 1.39
C GLU A 813 -30.48 -67.71 1.22
N ASP A 814 -29.75 -68.72 0.73
CA ASP A 814 -28.28 -68.60 0.69
C ASP A 814 -27.72 -67.91 -0.59
N LEU A 815 -28.55 -67.59 -1.55
CA LEU A 815 -28.07 -67.06 -2.85
C LEU A 815 -28.20 -65.49 -3.03
N GLU A 816 -29.11 -64.83 -2.31
CA GLU A 816 -29.33 -63.37 -2.50
C GLU A 816 -28.46 -62.44 -1.60
N ALA A 817 -27.96 -62.95 -0.47
CA ALA A 817 -27.19 -62.12 0.48
C ALA A 817 -25.79 -61.79 -0.04
N LEU A 818 -25.25 -62.56 -0.98
CA LEU A 818 -23.88 -62.37 -1.47
C LEU A 818 -23.75 -61.21 -2.47
N ASN A 819 -24.86 -60.89 -3.14
CA ASN A 819 -24.83 -59.91 -4.24
C ASN A 819 -24.99 -58.45 -3.77
N GLN A 820 -25.68 -58.17 -2.67
CA GLN A 820 -25.88 -56.79 -2.18
C GLN A 820 -24.71 -56.24 -1.41
N SER A 821 -23.93 -57.09 -0.77
CA SER A 821 -22.73 -56.65 0.00
C SER A 821 -21.62 -56.13 -0.91
N LYS A 822 -21.46 -56.72 -2.11
CA LYS A 822 -20.47 -56.28 -3.11
C LYS A 822 -20.77 -54.87 -3.67
N LEU A 823 -22.02 -54.43 -3.70
CA LEU A 823 -22.46 -53.22 -4.36
C LEU A 823 -22.16 -51.95 -3.52
N ARG A 824 -22.27 -52.02 -2.22
CA ARG A 824 -21.97 -50.86 -1.31
C ARG A 824 -20.48 -50.59 -1.16
N PHE A 825 -19.66 -51.63 -1.25
CA PHE A 825 -18.20 -51.54 -1.10
C PHE A 825 -17.56 -50.69 -2.18
N PHE A 826 -17.97 -50.88 -3.45
CA PHE A 826 -17.32 -50.16 -4.56
C PHE A 826 -17.69 -48.67 -4.70
N THR A 827 -18.84 -48.25 -4.21
CA THR A 827 -19.26 -46.85 -4.29
C THR A 827 -18.49 -45.99 -3.28
N ASN A 828 -18.29 -46.50 -2.08
CA ASN A 828 -17.56 -45.77 -1.02
C ASN A 828 -16.06 -45.64 -1.35
N ILE A 829 -15.46 -46.71 -1.87
CA ILE A 829 -14.02 -46.69 -2.23
C ILE A 829 -13.72 -45.66 -3.32
N SER A 830 -14.62 -45.51 -4.32
CA SER A 830 -14.37 -44.54 -5.41
C SER A 830 -14.40 -43.08 -4.94
N HIS A 831 -15.20 -42.76 -3.92
CA HIS A 831 -15.19 -41.41 -3.31
C HIS A 831 -13.96 -41.17 -2.47
N GLU A 832 -13.52 -42.18 -1.72
CA GLU A 832 -12.31 -42.08 -0.86
C GLU A 832 -11.01 -42.00 -1.66
N PHE A 833 -10.98 -42.57 -2.89
CA PHE A 833 -9.81 -42.44 -3.76
C PHE A 833 -9.77 -41.09 -4.53
N ARG A 834 -10.93 -40.48 -4.83
CA ARG A 834 -10.96 -39.21 -5.58
C ARG A 834 -10.32 -38.08 -4.80
N THR A 835 -10.60 -37.96 -3.51
CA THR A 835 -10.13 -36.86 -2.66
C THR A 835 -8.60 -36.82 -2.54
N PRO A 836 -7.89 -37.90 -2.13
CA PRO A 836 -6.43 -37.86 -2.06
C PRO A 836 -5.79 -37.70 -3.45
N LEU A 837 -6.39 -38.26 -4.49
CA LEU A 837 -5.86 -38.15 -5.85
C LEU A 837 -5.96 -36.74 -6.40
N THR A 838 -7.02 -36.01 -6.09
CA THR A 838 -7.17 -34.59 -6.44
C THR A 838 -6.12 -33.75 -5.72
N LEU A 839 -5.82 -34.07 -4.46
CA LEU A 839 -4.75 -33.41 -3.69
C LEU A 839 -3.36 -33.72 -4.29
N ILE A 840 -3.10 -34.97 -4.68
CA ILE A 840 -1.84 -35.37 -5.30
C ILE A 840 -1.64 -34.63 -6.63
N VAL A 841 -2.67 -34.59 -7.48
CA VAL A 841 -2.62 -33.87 -8.76
C VAL A 841 -2.31 -32.38 -8.54
N GLY A 842 -3.00 -31.70 -7.60
CA GLY A 842 -2.76 -30.30 -7.29
C GLY A 842 -1.35 -30.02 -6.75
N GLN A 843 -0.82 -30.88 -5.89
CA GLN A 843 0.54 -30.76 -5.37
C GLN A 843 1.60 -30.98 -6.46
N VAL A 844 1.40 -31.97 -7.32
CA VAL A 844 2.32 -32.28 -8.43
C VAL A 844 2.26 -31.20 -9.52
N GLU A 845 1.09 -30.60 -9.74
CA GLU A 845 0.90 -29.49 -10.65
C GLU A 845 1.64 -28.22 -10.17
N THR A 846 1.59 -27.96 -8.86
CA THR A 846 2.38 -26.88 -8.23
C THR A 846 3.89 -27.15 -8.35
N LEU A 847 4.32 -28.38 -8.18
CA LEU A 847 5.72 -28.78 -8.35
C LEU A 847 6.20 -28.60 -9.80
N LEU A 848 5.36 -28.87 -10.80
CA LEU A 848 5.71 -28.67 -12.22
C LEU A 848 5.92 -27.22 -12.62
N GLN A 849 5.41 -26.25 -11.85
CA GLN A 849 5.61 -24.81 -12.07
C GLN A 849 6.94 -24.29 -11.53
N VAL A 850 7.70 -25.08 -10.78
CA VAL A 850 9.00 -24.67 -10.24
C VAL A 850 10.06 -24.70 -11.34
N GLN A 851 10.63 -23.57 -11.64
CA GLN A 851 11.57 -23.37 -12.76
C GLN A 851 12.98 -23.96 -12.56
N THR A 852 13.25 -24.68 -11.45
CA THR A 852 14.62 -25.09 -11.09
C THR A 852 14.86 -26.61 -11.08
N PHE A 853 13.99 -27.39 -11.67
CA PHE A 853 14.23 -28.84 -11.74
C PHE A 853 15.23 -29.25 -12.82
N THR A 854 16.11 -30.19 -12.49
CA THR A 854 16.91 -30.86 -13.54
C THR A 854 15.99 -31.65 -14.47
N PRO A 855 16.33 -31.82 -15.76
CA PRO A 855 15.50 -32.50 -16.74
C PRO A 855 15.05 -33.90 -16.29
N ASN A 856 15.86 -34.59 -15.50
CA ASN A 856 15.54 -35.92 -14.99
C ASN A 856 14.47 -35.89 -13.88
N ILE A 857 14.52 -34.89 -13.01
CA ILE A 857 13.51 -34.73 -11.95
C ILE A 857 12.20 -34.25 -12.56
N TYR A 858 12.25 -33.30 -13.48
CA TYR A 858 11.07 -32.81 -14.20
C TYR A 858 10.31 -33.94 -14.89
N ASN A 859 11.03 -34.80 -15.63
CA ASN A 859 10.42 -35.95 -16.32
C ASN A 859 9.80 -36.95 -15.35
N LYS A 860 10.41 -37.17 -14.17
CA LYS A 860 9.83 -38.05 -13.13
C LYS A 860 8.56 -37.44 -12.53
N VAL A 861 8.57 -36.13 -12.22
CA VAL A 861 7.41 -35.41 -11.68
C VAL A 861 6.29 -35.37 -12.75
N LEU A 862 6.62 -35.10 -14.00
CA LEU A 862 5.68 -35.18 -15.12
C LEU A 862 5.11 -36.58 -15.31
N GLY A 863 5.91 -37.63 -15.09
CA GLY A 863 5.44 -39.02 -15.07
C GLY A 863 4.43 -39.30 -13.98
N ILE A 864 4.68 -38.80 -12.75
CA ILE A 864 3.75 -38.91 -11.63
C ILE A 864 2.45 -38.16 -11.95
N TYR A 865 2.55 -36.94 -12.51
CA TYR A 865 1.39 -36.14 -12.93
C TYR A 865 0.51 -36.89 -13.94
N LYS A 866 1.11 -37.39 -15.02
CA LYS A 866 0.41 -38.17 -16.07
C LYS A 866 -0.28 -39.40 -15.50
N ASN A 867 0.41 -40.18 -14.66
CA ASN A 867 -0.14 -41.37 -14.05
C ASN A 867 -1.29 -41.04 -13.05
N SER A 868 -1.15 -39.94 -12.29
CA SER A 868 -2.21 -39.48 -11.39
C SER A 868 -3.45 -39.01 -12.13
N LEU A 869 -3.30 -38.32 -13.27
CA LEU A 869 -4.38 -37.93 -14.15
C LEU A 869 -5.07 -39.16 -14.75
N GLN A 870 -4.29 -40.14 -15.21
CA GLN A 870 -4.81 -41.40 -15.78
C GLN A 870 -5.57 -42.21 -14.74
N LEU A 871 -5.10 -42.28 -13.51
CA LEU A 871 -5.80 -42.95 -12.41
C LEU A 871 -7.11 -42.24 -12.06
N ARG A 872 -7.14 -40.90 -12.09
CA ARG A 872 -8.35 -40.11 -11.89
C ARG A 872 -9.39 -40.36 -12.97
N GLU A 873 -8.95 -40.52 -14.20
CA GLU A 873 -9.80 -40.84 -15.34
C GLU A 873 -10.41 -42.25 -15.21
N LEU A 874 -9.60 -43.25 -14.84
CA LEU A 874 -10.07 -44.63 -14.59
C LEU A 874 -11.11 -44.72 -13.48
N ILE A 875 -10.92 -43.96 -12.38
CA ILE A 875 -11.91 -43.88 -11.29
C ILE A 875 -13.21 -43.23 -11.78
N THR A 876 -13.12 -42.26 -12.66
CA THR A 876 -14.28 -41.60 -13.25
C THR A 876 -15.01 -42.52 -14.20
N GLU A 877 -14.31 -43.28 -15.04
CA GLU A 877 -14.89 -44.30 -15.93
C GLU A 877 -15.56 -45.42 -15.14
N LEU A 878 -14.98 -45.85 -14.03
CA LEU A 878 -15.59 -46.85 -13.15
C LEU A 878 -16.92 -46.37 -12.56
N LEU A 879 -17.02 -45.11 -12.19
CA LEU A 879 -18.25 -44.47 -11.69
C LEU A 879 -19.29 -44.29 -12.81
N ASP A 880 -18.87 -43.94 -14.01
CA ASP A 880 -19.75 -43.78 -15.18
C ASP A 880 -20.33 -45.16 -15.62
N PHE A 881 -19.50 -46.20 -15.61
CA PHE A 881 -19.95 -47.59 -15.88
C PHE A 881 -21.00 -48.03 -14.87
N ARG A 882 -20.82 -47.74 -13.59
CA ARG A 882 -21.80 -48.05 -12.53
C ARG A 882 -23.12 -47.30 -12.67
N LYS A 883 -23.07 -46.01 -13.06
CA LYS A 883 -24.30 -45.23 -13.35
C LYS A 883 -25.05 -45.81 -14.53
N GLN A 884 -24.36 -46.41 -15.47
CA GLN A 884 -24.97 -47.10 -16.64
C GLN A 884 -25.63 -48.41 -16.21
N GLU A 885 -24.97 -49.26 -15.40
CA GLU A 885 -25.56 -50.50 -14.85
C GLU A 885 -26.82 -50.23 -14.02
N GLN A 886 -26.89 -49.08 -13.35
CA GLN A 886 -28.06 -48.69 -12.54
C GLN A 886 -29.17 -47.99 -13.33
N GLY A 887 -29.00 -47.79 -14.62
CA GLY A 887 -30.02 -47.13 -15.49
C GLY A 887 -30.13 -45.62 -15.23
N HIS A 888 -29.21 -44.99 -14.49
CA HIS A 888 -29.24 -43.57 -14.10
C HIS A 888 -28.56 -42.64 -15.14
N MET A 889 -28.05 -43.16 -16.23
CA MET A 889 -27.39 -42.33 -17.23
C MET A 889 -28.44 -41.75 -18.20
N LYS A 890 -28.72 -40.48 -18.07
CA LYS A 890 -29.58 -39.74 -19.01
C LYS A 890 -28.75 -39.23 -20.18
N ILE A 891 -29.07 -39.74 -21.38
CA ILE A 891 -28.47 -39.25 -22.64
C ILE A 891 -29.15 -37.94 -22.99
N LYS A 892 -28.35 -36.86 -23.18
CA LYS A 892 -28.84 -35.55 -23.60
C LYS A 892 -28.57 -35.38 -25.10
N VAL A 893 -29.52 -35.69 -25.91
CA VAL A 893 -29.37 -35.53 -27.36
C VAL A 893 -29.75 -34.14 -27.82
N SER A 894 -28.97 -33.58 -28.72
CA SER A 894 -29.19 -32.32 -29.43
C SER A 894 -28.81 -32.46 -30.90
N ARG A 895 -29.35 -31.58 -31.71
CA ARG A 895 -29.10 -31.57 -33.14
C ARG A 895 -27.77 -30.96 -33.50
N HIS A 896 -26.88 -31.69 -34.11
CA HIS A 896 -25.55 -31.23 -34.50
C HIS A 896 -25.19 -31.73 -35.90
N ASN A 897 -24.39 -30.96 -36.61
CA ASN A 897 -23.76 -31.37 -37.85
C ASN A 897 -22.69 -32.43 -37.58
N LEU A 898 -22.95 -33.66 -37.99
CA LEU A 898 -22.05 -34.77 -37.74
C LEU A 898 -20.73 -34.63 -38.52
N VAL A 899 -20.75 -34.03 -39.71
CA VAL A 899 -19.56 -33.91 -40.56
C VAL A 899 -18.57 -32.90 -39.91
N ASN A 900 -19.07 -31.77 -39.40
CA ASN A 900 -18.26 -30.80 -38.69
C ASN A 900 -17.69 -31.39 -37.40
N PHE A 901 -18.51 -32.10 -36.63
CA PHE A 901 -18.10 -32.77 -35.42
C PHE A 901 -17.00 -33.82 -35.67
N LEU A 902 -17.14 -34.64 -36.72
CA LEU A 902 -16.12 -35.61 -37.08
C LEU A 902 -14.85 -34.95 -37.64
N TYR A 903 -15.00 -33.83 -38.36
CA TYR A 903 -13.86 -33.07 -38.85
C TYR A 903 -13.05 -32.43 -37.74
N GLU A 904 -13.70 -31.86 -36.74
CA GLU A 904 -13.01 -31.34 -35.55
C GLU A 904 -12.24 -32.46 -34.82
N ASN A 905 -12.86 -33.65 -34.69
CA ASN A 905 -12.17 -34.79 -34.09
C ASN A 905 -11.03 -35.32 -34.97
N TYR A 906 -11.19 -35.29 -36.29
CA TYR A 906 -10.10 -35.61 -37.21
C TYR A 906 -8.90 -34.71 -37.02
N LEU A 907 -9.12 -33.38 -36.90
CA LEU A 907 -8.03 -32.39 -36.66
C LEU A 907 -7.26 -32.65 -35.35
N LEU A 908 -8.00 -33.05 -34.29
CA LEU A 908 -7.38 -33.38 -32.99
C LEU A 908 -6.38 -34.56 -33.06
N PHE A 909 -6.67 -35.54 -33.95
CA PHE A 909 -5.82 -36.72 -34.08
C PHE A 909 -4.83 -36.63 -35.24
N LEU A 910 -4.85 -35.57 -36.04
CA LEU A 910 -4.01 -35.42 -37.23
C LEU A 910 -2.53 -35.33 -36.87
N GLU A 911 -2.22 -34.58 -35.83
CA GLU A 911 -0.85 -34.44 -35.35
C GLU A 911 -0.31 -35.77 -34.78
N TYR A 912 -1.14 -36.48 -34.06
CA TYR A 912 -0.81 -37.80 -33.52
C TYR A 912 -0.61 -38.83 -34.62
N ALA A 913 -1.43 -38.81 -35.65
CA ALA A 913 -1.28 -39.67 -36.84
C ALA A 913 0.01 -39.33 -37.62
N SER A 914 0.30 -38.03 -37.77
CA SER A 914 1.52 -37.56 -38.41
C SER A 914 2.77 -37.98 -37.65
N SER A 915 2.75 -37.89 -36.33
CA SER A 915 3.89 -38.33 -35.48
C SER A 915 4.19 -39.83 -35.61
N LYS A 916 3.18 -40.63 -36.01
CA LYS A 916 3.29 -42.08 -36.28
C LYS A 916 3.47 -42.45 -37.75
N GLN A 917 3.63 -41.44 -38.62
CA GLN A 917 3.75 -41.61 -40.08
C GLN A 917 2.56 -42.32 -40.72
N ILE A 918 1.37 -42.22 -40.13
CA ILE A 918 0.12 -42.80 -40.63
C ILE A 918 -0.54 -41.78 -41.58
N ASN A 919 -0.86 -42.21 -42.82
CA ASN A 919 -1.59 -41.39 -43.74
C ASN A 919 -3.08 -41.33 -43.37
N PHE A 920 -3.41 -40.36 -42.56
CA PHE A 920 -4.75 -40.18 -42.02
C PHE A 920 -5.50 -39.12 -42.85
N LYS A 921 -6.59 -39.52 -43.51
CA LYS A 921 -7.36 -38.64 -44.39
C LYS A 921 -8.83 -38.65 -44.02
N PHE A 922 -9.46 -37.52 -44.11
CA PHE A 922 -10.88 -37.35 -43.90
C PHE A 922 -11.57 -37.18 -45.23
N ASN A 923 -12.33 -38.21 -45.64
CA ASN A 923 -13.13 -38.20 -46.88
C ASN A 923 -14.60 -38.10 -46.54
N LYS A 924 -15.29 -37.13 -47.13
CA LYS A 924 -16.72 -36.91 -46.93
C LYS A 924 -17.48 -36.98 -48.26
N GLN A 925 -18.65 -37.54 -48.25
CA GLN A 925 -19.55 -37.59 -49.40
C GLN A 925 -20.60 -36.48 -49.43
N LYS A 926 -20.88 -35.86 -48.27
CA LYS A 926 -21.79 -34.75 -48.10
C LYS A 926 -21.17 -33.77 -47.11
N ASP A 927 -21.44 -32.48 -47.29
CA ASP A 927 -20.90 -31.39 -46.44
C ASP A 927 -21.75 -31.15 -45.20
N ASP A 928 -23.02 -31.53 -45.23
CA ASP A 928 -23.95 -31.29 -44.17
C ASP A 928 -24.78 -32.53 -43.88
N ILE A 929 -24.59 -33.12 -42.69
CA ILE A 929 -25.39 -34.26 -42.21
C ILE A 929 -25.76 -33.90 -40.75
N GLU A 930 -27.00 -33.48 -40.58
CA GLU A 930 -27.57 -33.20 -39.29
C GLU A 930 -28.10 -34.42 -38.58
N VAL A 931 -27.66 -34.74 -37.39
CA VAL A 931 -28.09 -35.90 -36.58
C VAL A 931 -28.31 -35.48 -35.14
N TRP A 932 -29.20 -36.19 -34.47
CA TRP A 932 -29.46 -36.00 -33.06
C TRP A 932 -28.60 -36.96 -32.25
N TYR A 933 -27.68 -36.42 -31.44
CA TYR A 933 -26.85 -37.23 -30.55
C TYR A 933 -26.41 -36.42 -29.36
N ASP A 934 -25.96 -37.13 -28.31
CA ASP A 934 -25.27 -36.51 -27.16
C ASP A 934 -23.81 -36.28 -27.55
N GLN A 935 -23.45 -34.99 -27.76
CA GLN A 935 -22.13 -34.62 -28.22
C GLN A 935 -20.99 -35.10 -27.27
N LYS A 936 -21.21 -35.07 -25.97
CA LYS A 936 -20.21 -35.51 -24.99
C LYS A 936 -20.00 -37.03 -25.00
N GLN A 937 -21.09 -37.82 -25.18
CA GLN A 937 -20.95 -39.26 -25.25
C GLN A 937 -20.42 -39.70 -26.62
N MET A 938 -20.83 -39.06 -27.68
CA MET A 938 -20.31 -39.30 -29.01
C MET A 938 -18.80 -38.94 -29.09
N GLN A 939 -18.37 -37.86 -28.40
CA GLN A 939 -16.96 -37.50 -28.33
C GLN A 939 -16.12 -38.62 -27.68
N LYS A 940 -16.61 -39.21 -26.59
CA LYS A 940 -15.94 -40.37 -25.95
C LYS A 940 -15.86 -41.57 -26.92
N VAL A 941 -16.90 -41.84 -27.63
CA VAL A 941 -16.93 -42.95 -28.63
C VAL A 941 -15.91 -42.69 -29.74
N ILE A 942 -15.95 -41.52 -30.37
CA ILE A 942 -15.04 -41.18 -31.49
C ILE A 942 -13.58 -41.14 -31.02
N ASN A 943 -13.31 -40.54 -29.85
CA ASN A 943 -11.95 -40.53 -29.29
C ASN A 943 -11.42 -41.95 -29.05
N ASN A 944 -12.25 -42.83 -28.49
CA ASN A 944 -11.86 -44.24 -28.24
C ASN A 944 -11.63 -44.99 -29.57
N LEU A 945 -12.48 -44.81 -30.58
CA LEU A 945 -12.33 -45.43 -31.86
C LEU A 945 -11.08 -44.95 -32.60
N LEU A 946 -10.87 -43.62 -32.67
CA LEU A 946 -9.72 -43.04 -33.37
C LEU A 946 -8.41 -43.33 -32.64
N SER A 947 -8.41 -43.26 -31.32
CA SER A 947 -7.24 -43.59 -30.51
C SER A 947 -6.85 -45.08 -30.69
N ASN A 948 -7.83 -45.98 -30.62
CA ASN A 948 -7.59 -47.41 -30.83
C ASN A 948 -7.14 -47.69 -32.27
N ALA A 949 -7.79 -47.10 -33.26
CA ALA A 949 -7.41 -47.26 -34.67
C ALA A 949 -5.94 -46.79 -34.93
N LEU A 950 -5.58 -45.60 -34.46
CA LEU A 950 -4.23 -45.07 -34.62
C LEU A 950 -3.17 -45.78 -33.73
N LYS A 951 -3.59 -46.37 -32.61
CA LYS A 951 -2.72 -47.16 -31.74
C LYS A 951 -2.34 -48.50 -32.40
N HIS A 952 -3.27 -49.10 -33.09
CA HIS A 952 -3.10 -50.47 -33.70
C HIS A 952 -2.81 -50.46 -35.18
N THR A 953 -2.83 -49.30 -35.86
CA THR A 953 -2.41 -49.17 -37.28
C THR A 953 -0.86 -49.09 -37.31
N LYS A 954 -0.30 -49.98 -38.10
CA LYS A 954 1.14 -49.94 -38.43
C LYS A 954 1.38 -48.89 -39.53
N ALA A 955 2.48 -48.17 -39.43
CA ALA A 955 2.89 -47.16 -40.44
C ALA A 955 3.06 -47.78 -41.79
#